data_22449e7ed64af6575d44cda93015007c
#
_entry.id   22449e7ed64af6575d44cda93015007c
#
_cell.length_a   1.000
_cell.length_b   1.000
_cell.length_c   1.000
_cell.angle_alpha   90.00
_cell.angle_beta   90.00
_cell.angle_gamma   90.00
#
_symmetry.space_group_name_H-M   'P 1'
#
loop_
_entity.id
_entity.type
_entity.pdbx_description
1 polymer ?
#
loop_
_entity_poly.entity_id
_entity_poly.type
_entity_poly.pdbx_seq_one_letter_code
_entity_poly.pdbx_strand_id
1 'polypeptide(L)'
;PFLTLCKNSDAYFTHSYRDITYEKYWGNYRKHISINNKLVVNNPSGVEKYAFLRLDEFESNTIESIKIRTLKANGTIVELDSSLVFKRNSKREKFGPINYPIPAVEPGDTIETSYVYYERIEESNLNGYVNLYSAVPSINSQYTIKTGPQLTVRYKTYNDFPNPAVIANDTIVYLQFSMDNVIGLEENEYSCLPCEKPYLYYSLEKNDSELRSWRDVYNEEFNFLTQPMALDTENSSYYNRWKRRVIGEAKDSTKYYQLELLHNEVLKNFKILPVQENEFIKSTGFFLKEERFDPISIRRFYRQLLEDLEIEYWAVFGRSKRFGTIDTEYIRKGEFDHVFFAFENEKGTVQFLYPHEEFYMYLIDEIPTSLYDTKAVLVKPQTNNKKKKKDIFIDSKLELAKVDSVSVATINLPGMDSNYNYINQMISSEVDTKNKRATLRYRFETSGGMSTEMRSFFDMLSQNEEASNFYSALTEFEGIDNTLQIDSVTTRTQKLSKPFAYILSAEGTLNNAITFVNDSLISVSLDKLIQHYQLENTSESSQLNYYLDYNYSDYFTFYLNFPSDIEVLGLENGNVNLKNELGEYLFEITKSKGNQLKLQSNYIILKNLILKEKLNELKLLNEGVKNVKSKRLIVKLKND
;
A
#
# COMPACT_ATOMS: atom_id res chain seq x y z
N PRO A 1 6.58 0.68 -36.96
CA PRO A 1 7.15 0.65 -35.59
C PRO A 1 6.32 -0.20 -34.62
N PHE A 2 5.00 0.02 -34.51
CA PHE A 2 4.15 -0.69 -33.53
C PHE A 2 4.03 -2.20 -33.81
N LEU A 3 3.82 -2.60 -35.07
CA LEU A 3 3.77 -4.02 -35.45
C LEU A 3 5.10 -4.75 -35.20
N THR A 4 6.22 -4.03 -35.27
CA THR A 4 7.52 -4.60 -34.87
C THR A 4 7.58 -4.83 -33.37
N LEU A 5 7.06 -3.90 -32.56
CA LEU A 5 6.92 -4.08 -31.11
C LEU A 5 6.07 -5.32 -30.79
N CYS A 6 4.91 -5.45 -31.45
CA CYS A 6 4.03 -6.62 -31.28
C CYS A 6 4.74 -7.95 -31.57
N LYS A 7 5.52 -8.00 -32.68
CA LYS A 7 6.25 -9.22 -33.05
C LYS A 7 7.43 -9.55 -32.15
N ASN A 8 7.99 -8.56 -31.47
CA ASN A 8 9.12 -8.75 -30.55
C ASN A 8 8.67 -9.05 -29.10
N SER A 9 7.39 -8.86 -28.78
CA SER A 9 6.82 -9.25 -27.48
C SER A 9 6.53 -10.75 -27.41
N ASP A 10 6.37 -11.30 -26.22
CA ASP A 10 6.01 -12.72 -26.01
C ASP A 10 4.68 -13.07 -26.65
N ALA A 11 3.73 -12.13 -26.61
CA ALA A 11 2.42 -12.21 -27.23
C ALA A 11 1.85 -10.80 -27.46
N TYR A 12 0.80 -10.68 -28.27
CA TYR A 12 0.06 -9.43 -28.44
C TYR A 12 -1.40 -9.69 -28.80
N PHE A 13 -2.30 -8.79 -28.40
CA PHE A 13 -3.68 -8.83 -28.85
C PHE A 13 -3.84 -8.23 -30.24
N THR A 14 -4.51 -8.94 -31.14
CA THR A 14 -5.05 -8.33 -32.36
C THR A 14 -6.28 -7.50 -32.03
N HIS A 15 -7.09 -7.96 -31.06
CA HIS A 15 -8.11 -7.15 -30.39
C HIS A 15 -8.38 -7.66 -28.97
N SER A 16 -8.72 -6.70 -28.10
CA SER A 16 -9.08 -6.93 -26.72
C SER A 16 -10.35 -6.13 -26.42
N TYR A 17 -11.50 -6.79 -26.38
CA TYR A 17 -12.80 -6.15 -26.27
C TYR A 17 -13.48 -6.52 -24.95
N ARG A 18 -14.02 -5.50 -24.30
CA ARG A 18 -14.82 -5.63 -23.09
C ARG A 18 -16.14 -4.88 -23.29
N ASP A 19 -17.25 -5.60 -23.25
CA ASP A 19 -18.59 -5.04 -23.30
C ASP A 19 -19.25 -5.16 -21.94
N ILE A 20 -19.75 -4.05 -21.43
CA ILE A 20 -20.48 -3.99 -20.16
C ILE A 20 -21.95 -3.66 -20.47
N THR A 21 -22.87 -4.51 -20.00
CA THR A 21 -24.31 -4.29 -20.14
C THR A 21 -24.97 -4.22 -18.77
N TYR A 22 -25.73 -3.16 -18.52
CA TYR A 22 -26.48 -2.97 -17.28
C TYR A 22 -27.96 -3.30 -17.51
N GLU A 23 -28.45 -4.27 -16.76
CA GLU A 23 -29.86 -4.69 -16.79
C GLU A 23 -30.49 -4.56 -15.41
N LYS A 24 -31.73 -4.07 -15.36
CA LYS A 24 -32.48 -3.97 -14.10
C LYS A 24 -32.85 -5.37 -13.59
N TYR A 25 -32.59 -5.66 -12.32
CA TYR A 25 -32.79 -6.96 -11.70
C TYR A 25 -33.30 -6.84 -10.26
N TRP A 26 -34.55 -7.14 -9.99
CA TRP A 26 -35.14 -7.16 -8.64
C TRP A 26 -34.85 -5.93 -7.76
N GLY A 27 -35.02 -4.74 -8.32
CA GLY A 27 -34.74 -3.48 -7.61
C GLY A 27 -33.29 -3.00 -7.64
N ASN A 28 -32.36 -3.85 -8.01
CA ASN A 28 -30.94 -3.58 -8.25
C ASN A 28 -30.61 -3.68 -9.75
N TYR A 29 -29.32 -3.77 -10.06
CA TYR A 29 -28.84 -3.99 -11.42
C TYR A 29 -27.95 -5.23 -11.48
N ARG A 30 -28.00 -5.90 -12.64
CA ARG A 30 -27.03 -6.90 -13.03
C ARG A 30 -26.14 -6.28 -14.10
N LYS A 31 -24.84 -6.26 -13.85
CA LYS A 31 -23.81 -5.81 -14.77
C LYS A 31 -23.20 -7.06 -15.41
N HIS A 32 -23.53 -7.32 -16.67
CA HIS A 32 -22.91 -8.37 -17.47
C HIS A 32 -21.63 -7.85 -18.08
N ILE A 33 -20.55 -8.59 -17.91
CA ILE A 33 -19.22 -8.29 -18.44
C ILE A 33 -18.89 -9.35 -19.47
N SER A 34 -18.81 -8.96 -20.73
CA SER A 34 -18.41 -9.81 -21.84
C SER A 34 -16.99 -9.48 -22.26
N ILE A 35 -16.12 -10.46 -22.24
CA ILE A 35 -14.73 -10.38 -22.66
C ILE A 35 -14.58 -11.12 -23.98
N ASN A 36 -13.94 -10.50 -24.97
CA ASN A 36 -13.63 -11.12 -26.26
C ASN A 36 -12.23 -10.72 -26.72
N ASN A 37 -11.30 -11.66 -26.62
CA ASN A 37 -9.88 -11.40 -26.89
C ASN A 37 -9.36 -12.35 -27.98
N LYS A 38 -8.44 -11.84 -28.82
CA LYS A 38 -7.61 -12.62 -29.73
C LYS A 38 -6.16 -12.30 -29.48
N LEU A 39 -5.43 -13.26 -28.93
CA LEU A 39 -4.04 -13.14 -28.53
C LEU A 39 -3.16 -13.99 -29.46
N VAL A 40 -2.24 -13.36 -30.18
CA VAL A 40 -1.20 -14.06 -30.95
C VAL A 40 -0.02 -14.34 -30.03
N VAL A 41 0.45 -15.58 -30.00
CA VAL A 41 1.58 -16.02 -29.20
C VAL A 41 2.82 -16.14 -30.08
N ASN A 42 3.88 -15.37 -29.80
CA ASN A 42 5.04 -15.27 -30.70
C ASN A 42 6.15 -16.30 -30.42
N ASN A 43 6.31 -16.72 -29.16
CA ASN A 43 7.47 -17.52 -28.75
C ASN A 43 7.10 -18.49 -27.60
N PRO A 44 8.02 -19.40 -27.20
CA PRO A 44 7.77 -20.35 -26.11
C PRO A 44 7.44 -19.72 -24.75
N SER A 45 8.04 -18.57 -24.41
CA SER A 45 7.73 -17.83 -23.19
C SER A 45 6.26 -17.37 -23.18
N GLY A 46 5.76 -16.89 -24.31
CA GLY A 46 4.35 -16.55 -24.49
C GLY A 46 3.43 -17.78 -24.34
N VAL A 47 3.84 -18.95 -24.87
CA VAL A 47 3.09 -20.21 -24.68
C VAL A 47 2.99 -20.55 -23.20
N GLU A 48 4.09 -20.50 -22.44
CA GLU A 48 4.13 -20.79 -21.02
C GLU A 48 3.26 -19.79 -20.23
N LYS A 49 3.40 -18.50 -20.49
CA LYS A 49 2.67 -17.41 -19.80
C LYS A 49 1.15 -17.49 -20.03
N TYR A 50 0.72 -17.90 -21.22
CA TYR A 50 -0.68 -17.96 -21.64
C TYR A 50 -1.25 -19.39 -21.81
N ALA A 51 -0.61 -20.39 -21.20
CA ALA A 51 -1.08 -21.77 -21.21
C ALA A 51 -2.45 -21.98 -20.56
N PHE A 52 -2.88 -21.05 -19.72
CA PHE A 52 -4.13 -21.10 -19.00
C PHE A 52 -4.83 -19.74 -19.01
N LEU A 53 -6.14 -19.74 -19.19
CA LEU A 53 -7.01 -18.63 -18.80
C LEU A 53 -7.33 -18.80 -17.31
N ARG A 54 -6.89 -17.86 -16.48
CA ARG A 54 -7.18 -17.85 -15.04
C ARG A 54 -8.33 -16.90 -14.78
N LEU A 55 -9.42 -17.43 -14.25
CA LEU A 55 -10.52 -16.64 -13.73
C LEU A 55 -10.42 -16.62 -12.19
N ASP A 56 -10.61 -15.46 -11.60
CA ASP A 56 -10.64 -15.34 -10.14
C ASP A 56 -11.87 -16.04 -9.54
N GLU A 57 -11.97 -16.05 -8.22
CA GLU A 57 -13.08 -16.69 -7.52
C GLU A 57 -14.43 -16.10 -7.90
N PHE A 58 -14.50 -14.77 -8.00
CA PHE A 58 -15.74 -14.08 -8.33
C PHE A 58 -16.19 -14.35 -9.77
N GLU A 59 -15.30 -14.18 -10.75
CA GLU A 59 -15.56 -14.47 -12.16
C GLU A 59 -15.98 -15.94 -12.35
N SER A 60 -15.28 -16.86 -11.69
CA SER A 60 -15.55 -18.30 -11.76
C SER A 60 -16.94 -18.68 -11.23
N ASN A 61 -17.42 -17.99 -10.21
CA ASN A 61 -18.71 -18.26 -9.57
C ASN A 61 -19.89 -17.63 -10.31
N THR A 62 -19.65 -16.58 -11.11
CA THR A 62 -20.67 -15.79 -11.81
C THR A 62 -20.63 -15.96 -13.32
N ILE A 63 -19.80 -16.89 -13.82
CA ILE A 63 -19.67 -17.16 -15.25
C ILE A 63 -20.95 -17.72 -15.83
N GLU A 64 -21.40 -17.14 -16.94
CA GLU A 64 -22.60 -17.55 -17.69
C GLU A 64 -22.25 -18.37 -18.93
N SER A 65 -21.17 -17.99 -19.60
CA SER A 65 -20.68 -18.69 -20.80
C SER A 65 -19.18 -18.53 -20.95
N ILE A 66 -18.53 -19.53 -21.54
CA ILE A 66 -17.12 -19.50 -21.87
C ILE A 66 -16.84 -20.29 -23.12
N LYS A 67 -16.01 -19.73 -24.02
CA LYS A 67 -15.48 -20.39 -25.19
C LYS A 67 -14.00 -20.07 -25.33
N ILE A 68 -13.18 -21.10 -25.43
CA ILE A 68 -11.74 -20.99 -25.59
C ILE A 68 -11.33 -21.88 -26.77
N ARG A 69 -10.54 -21.35 -27.68
CA ARG A 69 -10.01 -22.09 -28.81
C ARG A 69 -8.66 -21.56 -29.26
N THR A 70 -7.86 -22.43 -29.84
CA THR A 70 -6.61 -22.10 -30.51
C THR A 70 -6.80 -22.16 -32.01
N LEU A 71 -6.48 -21.07 -32.71
CA LEU A 71 -6.38 -20.99 -34.16
C LEU A 71 -4.92 -21.25 -34.51
N LYS A 72 -4.64 -22.37 -35.12
CA LYS A 72 -3.31 -22.75 -35.58
C LYS A 72 -2.87 -21.90 -36.76
N ALA A 73 -1.57 -21.72 -36.91
CA ALA A 73 -1.01 -21.01 -38.08
C ALA A 73 -1.40 -21.62 -39.46
N ASN A 74 -1.73 -22.91 -39.50
CA ASN A 74 -2.24 -23.60 -40.70
C ASN A 74 -3.77 -23.49 -40.89
N GLY A 75 -4.48 -22.71 -40.05
CA GLY A 75 -5.92 -22.52 -40.14
C GLY A 75 -6.77 -23.56 -39.39
N THR A 76 -6.18 -24.59 -38.78
CA THR A 76 -6.88 -25.57 -37.95
C THR A 76 -7.36 -24.92 -36.66
N ILE A 77 -8.58 -25.26 -36.21
CA ILE A 77 -9.17 -24.80 -34.94
C ILE A 77 -9.20 -25.94 -33.96
N VAL A 78 -8.64 -25.71 -32.76
CA VAL A 78 -8.70 -26.64 -31.61
C VAL A 78 -9.53 -25.99 -30.52
N GLU A 79 -10.68 -26.56 -30.19
CA GLU A 79 -11.55 -26.05 -29.12
C GLU A 79 -11.21 -26.70 -27.78
N LEU A 80 -11.45 -25.99 -26.67
CA LEU A 80 -11.30 -26.53 -25.32
C LEU A 80 -12.31 -27.64 -25.10
N ASP A 81 -11.82 -28.81 -24.69
CA ASP A 81 -12.64 -29.89 -24.15
C ASP A 81 -13.04 -29.55 -22.71
N SER A 82 -14.33 -29.41 -22.46
CA SER A 82 -14.89 -29.09 -21.14
C SER A 82 -14.54 -30.11 -20.06
N SER A 83 -14.19 -31.35 -20.45
CA SER A 83 -13.73 -32.41 -19.52
C SER A 83 -12.34 -32.13 -18.93
N LEU A 84 -11.54 -31.29 -19.59
CA LEU A 84 -10.19 -30.90 -19.16
C LEU A 84 -10.16 -29.71 -18.21
N VAL A 85 -11.31 -29.16 -17.84
CA VAL A 85 -11.39 -28.02 -16.91
C VAL A 85 -11.06 -28.49 -15.49
N PHE A 86 -9.95 -28.02 -14.96
CA PHE A 86 -9.53 -28.30 -13.59
C PHE A 86 -10.42 -27.58 -12.58
N LYS A 87 -11.52 -28.22 -12.18
CA LYS A 87 -12.28 -27.80 -11.00
C LYS A 87 -11.56 -28.35 -9.77
N ARG A 88 -11.06 -27.48 -8.90
CA ARG A 88 -10.61 -27.92 -7.58
C ARG A 88 -11.79 -28.50 -6.80
N ASN A 89 -11.89 -29.84 -6.82
CA ASN A 89 -12.92 -30.60 -6.09
C ASN A 89 -12.56 -30.68 -4.62
N SER A 90 -12.69 -29.62 -3.85
CA SER A 90 -12.80 -29.75 -2.41
C SER A 90 -14.27 -29.58 -2.02
N LYS A 91 -14.82 -30.56 -1.32
CA LYS A 91 -16.20 -30.50 -0.79
C LYS A 91 -16.43 -29.33 0.19
N ARG A 92 -15.37 -28.62 0.60
CA ARG A 92 -15.37 -27.44 1.48
C ARG A 92 -15.12 -26.13 0.74
N GLU A 93 -14.47 -26.15 -0.44
CA GLU A 93 -14.23 -24.96 -1.26
C GLU A 93 -15.20 -25.00 -2.46
N LYS A 94 -16.43 -24.57 -2.24
CA LYS A 94 -17.40 -24.38 -3.33
C LYS A 94 -16.99 -23.24 -4.27
N PHE A 95 -16.03 -22.42 -3.89
CA PHE A 95 -15.69 -21.15 -4.49
C PHE A 95 -14.15 -21.05 -4.53
N GLY A 96 -13.55 -21.22 -5.68
CA GLY A 96 -12.12 -21.05 -5.89
C GLY A 96 -11.80 -20.65 -7.32
N PRO A 97 -10.64 -20.03 -7.58
CA PRO A 97 -10.24 -19.66 -8.94
C PRO A 97 -10.19 -20.90 -9.83
N ILE A 98 -10.70 -20.78 -11.07
CA ILE A 98 -10.67 -21.85 -12.06
C ILE A 98 -9.62 -21.53 -13.12
N ASN A 99 -8.76 -22.51 -13.43
CA ASN A 99 -7.81 -22.42 -14.52
C ASN A 99 -8.34 -23.23 -15.72
N TYR A 100 -8.56 -22.56 -16.83
CA TYR A 100 -8.97 -23.17 -18.08
C TYR A 100 -7.75 -23.39 -18.96
N PRO A 101 -7.34 -24.62 -19.30
CA PRO A 101 -6.19 -24.86 -20.16
C PRO A 101 -6.47 -24.37 -21.60
N ILE A 102 -5.46 -23.76 -22.21
CA ILE A 102 -5.53 -23.37 -23.61
C ILE A 102 -5.16 -24.59 -24.46
N PRO A 103 -6.04 -25.02 -25.39
CA PRO A 103 -5.83 -26.26 -26.10
C PRO A 103 -4.69 -26.16 -27.12
N ALA A 104 -3.70 -27.04 -27.02
CA ALA A 104 -2.62 -27.29 -28.00
C ALA A 104 -1.94 -26.02 -28.59
N VAL A 105 -1.72 -24.98 -27.77
CA VAL A 105 -1.09 -23.72 -28.21
C VAL A 105 0.40 -23.90 -28.49
N GLU A 106 0.87 -23.32 -29.60
CA GLU A 106 2.27 -23.28 -30.04
C GLU A 106 2.65 -21.85 -30.50
N PRO A 107 3.95 -21.52 -30.61
CA PRO A 107 4.37 -20.24 -31.15
C PRO A 107 3.82 -19.99 -32.57
N GLY A 108 3.26 -18.82 -32.82
CA GLY A 108 2.60 -18.42 -34.06
C GLY A 108 1.09 -18.66 -34.07
N ASP A 109 0.54 -19.34 -33.09
CA ASP A 109 -0.90 -19.56 -32.96
C ASP A 109 -1.63 -18.33 -32.39
N THR A 110 -2.95 -18.31 -32.59
CA THR A 110 -3.85 -17.30 -32.01
C THR A 110 -4.79 -17.96 -31.00
N ILE A 111 -4.76 -17.51 -29.76
CA ILE A 111 -5.70 -17.88 -28.72
C ILE A 111 -6.93 -16.97 -28.82
N GLU A 112 -8.12 -17.54 -29.00
CA GLU A 112 -9.39 -16.82 -28.89
C GLU A 112 -10.09 -17.20 -27.60
N THR A 113 -10.41 -16.18 -26.77
CA THR A 113 -11.18 -16.34 -25.55
C THR A 113 -12.40 -15.45 -25.61
N SER A 114 -13.59 -16.02 -25.33
CA SER A 114 -14.82 -15.29 -25.21
C SER A 114 -15.58 -15.83 -24.00
N TYR A 115 -15.87 -14.98 -23.02
CA TYR A 115 -16.63 -15.38 -21.84
C TYR A 115 -17.47 -14.23 -21.30
N VAL A 116 -18.53 -14.60 -20.58
CA VAL A 116 -19.46 -13.66 -19.95
C VAL A 116 -19.62 -14.04 -18.48
N TYR A 117 -19.52 -13.08 -17.61
CA TYR A 117 -19.86 -13.19 -16.19
C TYR A 117 -20.67 -11.98 -15.74
N TYR A 118 -21.25 -12.02 -14.53
CA TYR A 118 -22.08 -10.94 -14.05
C TYR A 118 -21.78 -10.54 -12.61
N GLU A 119 -21.98 -9.26 -12.33
CA GLU A 119 -21.98 -8.66 -10.99
C GLU A 119 -23.38 -8.19 -10.62
N ARG A 120 -23.79 -8.40 -9.36
CA ARG A 120 -24.98 -7.73 -8.81
C ARG A 120 -24.53 -6.41 -8.20
N ILE A 121 -25.12 -5.32 -8.68
CA ILE A 121 -24.74 -3.97 -8.27
C ILE A 121 -25.96 -3.25 -7.74
N GLU A 122 -25.82 -2.65 -6.57
CA GLU A 122 -26.82 -1.75 -6.03
C GLU A 122 -26.93 -0.48 -6.88
N GLU A 123 -28.12 0.05 -6.97
CA GLU A 123 -28.39 1.28 -7.73
C GLU A 123 -27.49 2.45 -7.29
N SER A 124 -27.12 2.49 -6.02
CA SER A 124 -26.23 3.50 -5.46
C SER A 124 -24.77 3.40 -5.94
N ASN A 125 -24.37 2.26 -6.55
CA ASN A 125 -22.98 1.96 -6.93
C ASN A 125 -22.78 1.77 -8.43
N LEU A 126 -23.66 2.35 -9.25
CA LEU A 126 -23.58 2.29 -10.71
C LEU A 126 -22.47 3.19 -11.25
N ASN A 127 -21.22 2.80 -11.06
CA ASN A 127 -20.04 3.52 -11.55
C ASN A 127 -18.96 2.53 -12.02
N GLY A 128 -17.95 3.05 -12.69
CA GLY A 128 -16.81 2.24 -13.12
C GLY A 128 -15.59 3.05 -13.53
N TYR A 129 -14.48 2.36 -13.56
CA TYR A 129 -13.18 2.81 -14.04
C TYR A 129 -12.82 2.02 -15.29
N VAL A 130 -12.29 2.69 -16.30
CA VAL A 130 -11.86 2.05 -17.56
C VAL A 130 -10.46 2.51 -17.92
N ASN A 131 -9.59 1.54 -18.15
CA ASN A 131 -8.39 1.70 -18.95
C ASN A 131 -8.40 0.67 -20.08
N LEU A 132 -7.58 0.88 -21.10
CA LEU A 132 -7.46 0.01 -22.28
C LEU A 132 -6.09 -0.68 -22.37
N TYR A 133 -5.29 -0.61 -21.31
CA TYR A 133 -3.98 -1.23 -21.22
C TYR A 133 -4.03 -2.67 -20.74
N SER A 134 -3.04 -3.45 -21.15
CA SER A 134 -2.79 -4.81 -20.69
C SER A 134 -1.28 -5.05 -20.59
N ALA A 135 -0.85 -6.18 -20.02
CA ALA A 135 0.56 -6.54 -19.92
C ALA A 135 1.26 -6.70 -21.29
N VAL A 136 0.50 -6.99 -22.34
CA VAL A 136 1.02 -7.13 -23.70
C VAL A 136 0.44 -6.09 -24.65
N PRO A 137 1.12 -5.75 -25.76
CA PRO A 137 0.61 -4.82 -26.75
C PRO A 137 -0.74 -5.27 -27.34
N SER A 138 -1.58 -4.30 -27.71
CA SER A 138 -2.85 -4.56 -28.41
C SER A 138 -2.96 -3.69 -29.64
N ILE A 139 -3.28 -4.30 -30.79
CA ILE A 139 -3.50 -3.57 -32.05
C ILE A 139 -4.78 -2.72 -31.92
N ASN A 140 -5.83 -3.31 -31.34
CA ASN A 140 -7.07 -2.60 -31.08
C ASN A 140 -7.64 -3.03 -29.72
N SER A 141 -7.91 -2.07 -28.86
CA SER A 141 -8.58 -2.25 -27.56
C SER A 141 -9.90 -1.49 -27.56
N GLN A 142 -10.96 -2.12 -27.07
CA GLN A 142 -12.29 -1.53 -27.05
C GLN A 142 -12.99 -1.79 -25.72
N TYR A 143 -13.70 -0.77 -25.26
CA TYR A 143 -14.58 -0.87 -24.10
C TYR A 143 -15.95 -0.28 -24.44
N THR A 144 -17.02 -1.03 -24.16
CA THR A 144 -18.36 -0.61 -24.49
C THR A 144 -19.23 -0.59 -23.24
N ILE A 145 -20.01 0.46 -23.06
CA ILE A 145 -21.03 0.58 -22.02
C ILE A 145 -22.40 0.57 -22.69
N LYS A 146 -23.24 -0.40 -22.32
CA LYS A 146 -24.62 -0.55 -22.80
C LYS A 146 -25.57 -0.43 -21.63
N THR A 147 -26.63 0.35 -21.80
CA THR A 147 -27.65 0.54 -20.78
C THR A 147 -29.01 0.78 -21.42
N GLY A 148 -30.09 0.56 -20.67
CA GLY A 148 -31.42 0.94 -21.09
C GLY A 148 -31.63 2.46 -21.13
N PRO A 149 -32.67 2.96 -21.84
CA PRO A 149 -32.88 4.40 -22.06
C PRO A 149 -33.23 5.18 -20.76
N GLN A 150 -33.56 4.46 -19.68
CA GLN A 150 -33.85 5.07 -18.36
C GLN A 150 -32.62 5.52 -17.60
N LEU A 151 -31.41 5.20 -18.08
CA LEU A 151 -30.16 5.58 -17.46
C LEU A 151 -29.34 6.48 -18.38
N THR A 152 -28.86 7.56 -17.85
CA THR A 152 -27.86 8.43 -18.50
C THR A 152 -26.47 8.01 -18.06
N VAL A 153 -25.55 7.83 -19.01
CA VAL A 153 -24.13 7.58 -18.74
C VAL A 153 -23.42 8.92 -18.67
N ARG A 154 -22.94 9.27 -17.48
CA ARG A 154 -22.00 10.39 -17.30
C ARG A 154 -20.60 9.82 -17.26
N TYR A 155 -19.64 10.50 -17.88
CA TYR A 155 -18.25 10.09 -17.86
C TYR A 155 -17.33 11.29 -17.87
N LYS A 156 -16.10 11.10 -17.40
CA LYS A 156 -14.99 12.03 -17.52
C LYS A 156 -13.74 11.27 -17.95
N THR A 157 -13.09 11.78 -18.99
CA THR A 157 -11.84 11.25 -19.55
C THR A 157 -10.64 11.99 -18.94
N TYR A 158 -9.53 11.26 -18.80
CA TYR A 158 -8.27 11.77 -18.24
C TYR A 158 -7.09 11.35 -19.12
N ASN A 159 -6.04 12.16 -19.12
CA ASN A 159 -4.80 11.91 -19.84
C ASN A 159 -5.04 11.55 -21.33
N ASP A 160 -5.87 12.34 -22.00
CA ASP A 160 -6.21 12.17 -23.42
C ASP A 160 -6.89 10.83 -23.77
N PHE A 161 -7.66 10.26 -22.84
CA PHE A 161 -8.49 9.10 -23.16
C PHE A 161 -9.46 9.41 -24.28
N PRO A 162 -9.64 8.52 -25.29
CA PRO A 162 -10.47 8.81 -26.47
C PRO A 162 -11.94 9.07 -26.12
N ASN A 163 -12.56 9.98 -26.84
CA ASN A 163 -14.00 10.19 -26.75
C ASN A 163 -14.76 9.01 -27.34
N PRO A 164 -15.94 8.67 -26.82
CA PRO A 164 -16.71 7.54 -27.30
C PRO A 164 -17.42 7.83 -28.62
N ALA A 165 -17.63 6.77 -29.41
CA ALA A 165 -18.71 6.73 -30.37
C ALA A 165 -20.03 6.50 -29.59
N VAL A 166 -21.02 7.34 -29.84
CA VAL A 166 -22.31 7.32 -29.15
C VAL A 166 -23.41 6.87 -30.08
N ILE A 167 -24.13 5.83 -29.68
CA ILE A 167 -25.36 5.38 -30.37
C ILE A 167 -26.46 5.33 -29.31
N ALA A 168 -27.50 6.13 -29.47
CA ALA A 168 -28.66 6.14 -28.60
C ALA A 168 -29.96 6.07 -29.40
N ASN A 169 -30.86 5.27 -28.94
CA ASN A 169 -32.24 5.17 -29.46
C ASN A 169 -33.23 4.91 -28.30
N ASP A 170 -34.51 4.72 -28.61
CA ASP A 170 -35.57 4.54 -27.61
C ASP A 170 -35.39 3.29 -26.72
N THR A 171 -34.51 2.37 -27.08
CA THR A 171 -34.35 1.08 -26.39
C THR A 171 -32.99 0.90 -25.74
N ILE A 172 -31.93 1.60 -26.19
CA ILE A 172 -30.56 1.39 -25.74
C ILE A 172 -29.73 2.65 -25.88
N VAL A 173 -28.85 2.83 -24.89
CA VAL A 173 -27.72 3.78 -24.94
C VAL A 173 -26.44 2.96 -25.02
N TYR A 174 -25.61 3.28 -25.99
CA TYR A 174 -24.37 2.57 -26.28
C TYR A 174 -23.23 3.57 -26.42
N LEU A 175 -22.21 3.45 -25.56
CA LEU A 175 -20.98 4.23 -25.62
C LEU A 175 -19.83 3.29 -25.89
N GLN A 176 -19.10 3.51 -26.99
CA GLN A 176 -17.96 2.71 -27.37
C GLN A 176 -16.71 3.56 -27.36
N PHE A 177 -15.73 3.15 -26.56
CA PHE A 177 -14.39 3.73 -26.48
C PHE A 177 -13.41 2.78 -27.17
N SER A 178 -12.56 3.30 -28.05
CA SER A 178 -11.59 2.50 -28.80
C SER A 178 -10.23 3.18 -28.80
N MET A 179 -9.18 2.39 -28.69
CA MET A 179 -7.79 2.84 -28.81
C MET A 179 -7.00 1.84 -29.62
N ASP A 180 -6.33 2.35 -30.65
CA ASP A 180 -5.45 1.55 -31.50
C ASP A 180 -3.99 1.67 -31.05
N ASN A 181 -3.20 0.64 -31.33
CA ASN A 181 -1.77 0.60 -31.05
C ASN A 181 -1.43 0.83 -29.57
N VAL A 182 -2.14 0.17 -28.69
CA VAL A 182 -1.93 0.24 -27.25
C VAL A 182 -0.67 -0.56 -26.86
N ILE A 183 0.30 0.11 -26.26
CA ILE A 183 1.53 -0.56 -25.79
C ILE A 183 1.21 -1.47 -24.59
N GLY A 184 1.94 -2.58 -24.49
CA GLY A 184 1.88 -3.43 -23.29
C GLY A 184 2.55 -2.71 -22.11
N LEU A 185 1.90 -2.77 -20.93
CA LEU A 185 2.42 -2.15 -19.71
C LEU A 185 2.42 -3.18 -18.59
N GLU A 186 3.57 -3.37 -17.99
CA GLU A 186 3.68 -4.12 -16.72
C GLU A 186 3.79 -3.11 -15.58
N GLU A 187 2.83 -3.19 -14.65
CA GLU A 187 2.87 -2.38 -13.43
C GLU A 187 3.83 -3.01 -12.42
N ASN A 188 4.50 -2.18 -11.66
CA ASN A 188 5.29 -2.56 -10.51
C ASN A 188 4.76 -1.85 -9.25
N GLU A 189 5.35 -2.12 -8.10
CA GLU A 189 4.91 -1.55 -6.83
C GLU A 189 4.97 0.00 -6.76
N TYR A 190 5.79 0.63 -7.61
CA TYR A 190 5.94 2.09 -7.68
C TYR A 190 5.09 2.72 -8.79
N SER A 191 4.36 1.96 -9.58
CA SER A 191 3.60 2.47 -10.72
C SER A 191 2.33 3.19 -10.30
N CYS A 192 1.98 4.23 -11.07
CA CYS A 192 0.67 4.89 -10.98
C CYS A 192 0.09 5.07 -12.40
N LEU A 193 -0.66 4.07 -12.90
CA LEU A 193 -1.30 4.20 -14.22
C LEU A 193 -2.19 5.44 -14.34
N PRO A 194 -3.07 5.76 -13.39
CA PRO A 194 -3.90 6.95 -13.47
C PRO A 194 -3.13 8.27 -13.45
N CYS A 195 -1.85 8.26 -12.98
CA CYS A 195 -1.03 9.47 -12.97
C CYS A 195 -0.51 9.85 -14.37
N GLU A 196 -0.37 8.89 -15.29
CA GLU A 196 0.34 9.12 -16.56
C GLU A 196 -0.29 8.48 -17.81
N LYS A 197 -1.29 7.62 -17.64
CA LYS A 197 -1.92 6.92 -18.78
C LYS A 197 -3.38 7.29 -18.95
N PRO A 198 -3.89 7.27 -20.19
CA PRO A 198 -5.28 7.49 -20.49
C PRO A 198 -6.23 6.57 -19.74
N TYR A 199 -7.25 7.14 -19.13
CA TYR A 199 -8.33 6.41 -18.46
C TYR A 199 -9.61 7.23 -18.40
N LEU A 200 -10.71 6.61 -18.00
CA LEU A 200 -11.97 7.30 -17.71
C LEU A 200 -12.65 6.75 -16.47
N TYR A 201 -13.45 7.61 -15.86
CA TYR A 201 -14.49 7.21 -14.94
C TYR A 201 -15.87 7.45 -15.54
N TYR A 202 -16.83 6.57 -15.23
CA TYR A 202 -18.22 6.76 -15.59
C TYR A 202 -19.14 6.47 -14.41
N SER A 203 -20.32 7.07 -14.42
CA SER A 203 -21.44 6.77 -13.55
C SER A 203 -22.73 6.69 -14.36
N LEU A 204 -23.67 5.88 -13.89
CA LEU A 204 -25.00 5.77 -14.47
C LEU A 204 -26.00 6.40 -13.51
N GLU A 205 -26.80 7.30 -14.02
CA GLU A 205 -27.81 8.03 -13.26
C GLU A 205 -29.19 7.83 -13.92
N LYS A 206 -30.25 7.78 -13.12
CA LYS A 206 -31.61 7.79 -13.68
C LYS A 206 -31.87 9.12 -14.34
N ASN A 207 -32.58 9.13 -15.48
CA ASN A 207 -32.87 10.33 -16.23
C ASN A 207 -33.64 11.39 -15.40
N ASP A 208 -34.48 10.92 -14.47
CA ASP A 208 -35.31 11.79 -13.61
C ASP A 208 -34.63 12.13 -12.27
N SER A 209 -33.40 11.70 -12.04
CA SER A 209 -32.69 12.01 -10.79
C SER A 209 -32.08 13.42 -10.84
N GLU A 210 -32.24 14.16 -9.74
CA GLU A 210 -31.50 15.41 -9.55
C GLU A 210 -30.00 15.12 -9.51
N LEU A 211 -29.20 16.04 -10.06
CA LEU A 211 -27.75 15.95 -10.00
C LEU A 211 -27.29 15.98 -8.55
N ARG A 212 -26.61 14.93 -8.12
CA ARG A 212 -26.07 14.85 -6.76
C ARG A 212 -24.95 15.86 -6.58
N SER A 213 -24.99 16.60 -5.49
CA SER A 213 -23.91 17.49 -5.10
C SER A 213 -22.83 16.72 -4.32
N TRP A 214 -21.64 17.29 -4.22
CA TRP A 214 -20.60 16.81 -3.30
C TRP A 214 -21.12 16.62 -1.88
N ARG A 215 -21.93 17.54 -1.41
CA ARG A 215 -22.56 17.47 -0.08
C ARG A 215 -23.40 16.20 0.07
N ASP A 216 -24.21 15.86 -0.93
CA ASP A 216 -25.08 14.68 -0.86
C ASP A 216 -24.27 13.39 -0.83
N VAL A 217 -23.28 13.28 -1.73
CA VAL A 217 -22.43 12.10 -1.80
C VAL A 217 -21.64 11.91 -0.50
N TYR A 218 -20.97 12.97 -0.01
CA TYR A 218 -20.19 12.86 1.22
C TYR A 218 -21.03 12.76 2.48
N ASN A 219 -22.29 13.25 2.47
CA ASN A 219 -23.21 13.01 3.58
C ASN A 219 -23.58 11.52 3.69
N GLU A 220 -23.83 10.87 2.58
CA GLU A 220 -24.09 9.41 2.56
C GLU A 220 -22.87 8.63 3.01
N GLU A 221 -21.69 8.89 2.42
CA GLU A 221 -20.46 8.20 2.77
C GLU A 221 -20.07 8.41 4.23
N PHE A 222 -20.18 9.65 4.73
CA PHE A 222 -19.93 9.97 6.13
C PHE A 222 -20.85 9.19 7.05
N ASN A 223 -22.15 9.17 6.79
CA ASN A 223 -23.12 8.44 7.60
C ASN A 223 -22.89 6.92 7.51
N PHE A 224 -22.58 6.38 6.34
CA PHE A 224 -22.32 4.95 6.17
C PHE A 224 -21.05 4.50 6.93
N LEU A 225 -19.93 5.20 6.75
CA LEU A 225 -18.62 4.78 7.24
C LEU A 225 -18.35 5.15 8.69
N THR A 226 -18.99 6.21 9.20
CA THR A 226 -18.67 6.75 10.53
C THR A 226 -19.86 6.77 11.49
N GLN A 227 -21.04 6.32 11.09
CA GLN A 227 -22.21 6.33 11.97
C GLN A 227 -21.95 5.51 13.24
N PRO A 228 -22.00 6.11 14.44
CA PRO A 228 -21.79 5.37 15.69
C PRO A 228 -22.84 4.27 15.86
N MET A 229 -22.43 3.20 16.52
CA MET A 229 -23.35 2.12 16.84
C MET A 229 -24.16 2.48 18.09
N ALA A 230 -25.42 2.02 18.13
CA ALA A 230 -26.27 2.22 19.30
C ALA A 230 -25.66 1.57 20.54
N LEU A 231 -25.70 2.29 21.66
CA LEU A 231 -25.33 1.77 22.98
C LEU A 231 -26.60 1.50 23.78
N ASP A 232 -26.89 0.23 24.04
CA ASP A 232 -27.85 -0.15 25.08
C ASP A 232 -27.27 0.08 26.49
N THR A 233 -28.04 -0.14 27.52
CA THR A 233 -27.63 0.11 28.92
C THR A 233 -26.39 -0.71 29.32
N GLU A 234 -26.28 -1.96 28.89
CA GLU A 234 -25.13 -2.83 29.18
C GLU A 234 -23.89 -2.36 28.48
N ASN A 235 -23.98 -2.12 27.17
CA ASN A 235 -22.88 -1.65 26.34
C ASN A 235 -22.39 -0.25 26.75
N SER A 236 -23.29 0.64 27.10
CA SER A 236 -22.96 1.96 27.65
C SER A 236 -22.19 1.84 28.96
N SER A 237 -22.60 0.96 29.86
CA SER A 237 -21.90 0.71 31.11
C SER A 237 -20.51 0.14 30.92
N TYR A 238 -20.33 -0.78 29.95
CA TYR A 238 -19.03 -1.35 29.63
C TYR A 238 -18.10 -0.31 29.01
N TYR A 239 -18.57 0.43 28.02
CA TYR A 239 -17.84 1.52 27.38
C TYR A 239 -17.36 2.57 28.39
N ASN A 240 -18.25 3.02 29.27
CA ASN A 240 -17.92 4.01 30.30
C ASN A 240 -16.92 3.47 31.35
N ARG A 241 -16.96 2.18 31.69
CA ARG A 241 -15.98 1.55 32.58
C ARG A 241 -14.61 1.45 31.92
N TRP A 242 -14.58 1.01 30.66
CA TRP A 242 -13.36 0.94 29.85
C TRP A 242 -12.70 2.32 29.74
N LYS A 243 -13.46 3.34 29.33
CA LYS A 243 -12.97 4.73 29.23
C LYS A 243 -12.40 5.25 30.55
N ARG A 244 -13.13 5.08 31.65
CA ARG A 244 -12.66 5.51 32.99
C ARG A 244 -11.40 4.77 33.43
N ARG A 245 -11.30 3.49 33.14
CA ARG A 245 -10.10 2.69 33.44
C ARG A 245 -8.88 3.23 32.68
N VAL A 246 -9.03 3.48 31.40
CA VAL A 246 -7.92 3.94 30.54
C VAL A 246 -7.48 5.36 30.90
N ILE A 247 -8.42 6.26 31.07
CA ILE A 247 -8.12 7.64 31.44
C ILE A 247 -7.53 7.72 32.85
N GLY A 248 -8.06 6.94 33.81
CA GLY A 248 -7.53 6.84 35.18
C GLY A 248 -7.37 8.19 35.87
N GLU A 249 -6.15 8.49 36.32
CA GLU A 249 -5.79 9.74 36.99
C GLU A 249 -5.79 10.96 36.04
N ALA A 250 -5.75 10.75 34.73
CA ALA A 250 -5.78 11.81 33.72
C ALA A 250 -7.19 12.39 33.47
N LYS A 251 -8.18 12.09 34.33
CA LYS A 251 -9.56 12.57 34.19
C LYS A 251 -9.69 14.10 34.16
N ASP A 252 -8.79 14.81 34.84
CA ASP A 252 -8.74 16.27 34.92
C ASP A 252 -7.78 16.89 33.90
N SER A 253 -7.17 16.06 33.05
CA SER A 253 -6.32 16.49 31.95
C SER A 253 -7.15 17.00 30.78
N THR A 254 -6.45 17.55 29.77
CA THR A 254 -7.09 18.02 28.55
C THR A 254 -7.77 16.87 27.79
N LYS A 255 -8.83 17.17 27.08
CA LYS A 255 -9.57 16.21 26.26
C LYS A 255 -8.68 15.56 25.17
N TYR A 256 -7.70 16.29 24.70
CA TYR A 256 -6.75 15.81 23.68
C TYR A 256 -5.77 14.77 24.27
N TYR A 257 -5.29 14.98 25.48
CA TYR A 257 -4.47 14.00 26.18
C TYR A 257 -5.28 12.74 26.54
N GLN A 258 -6.55 12.91 26.93
CA GLN A 258 -7.45 11.78 27.14
C GLN A 258 -7.68 10.98 25.85
N LEU A 259 -7.85 11.67 24.71
CA LEU A 259 -7.94 11.02 23.39
C LEU A 259 -6.66 10.24 23.06
N GLU A 260 -5.48 10.79 23.35
CA GLU A 260 -4.20 10.11 23.13
C GLU A 260 -4.10 8.82 23.97
N LEU A 261 -4.49 8.85 25.25
CA LEU A 261 -4.50 7.67 26.11
C LEU A 261 -5.43 6.58 25.58
N LEU A 262 -6.65 6.95 25.18
CA LEU A 262 -7.64 6.03 24.63
C LEU A 262 -7.17 5.43 23.31
N HIS A 263 -6.57 6.24 22.45
CA HIS A 263 -6.00 5.77 21.18
C HIS A 263 -4.83 4.81 21.37
N ASN A 264 -3.89 5.14 22.27
CA ASN A 264 -2.76 4.25 22.60
C ASN A 264 -3.22 2.91 23.21
N GLU A 265 -4.29 2.92 24.00
CA GLU A 265 -4.88 1.67 24.53
C GLU A 265 -5.46 0.80 23.41
N VAL A 266 -6.10 1.43 22.41
CA VAL A 266 -6.62 0.71 21.24
C VAL A 266 -5.47 0.11 20.43
N LEU A 267 -4.44 0.88 20.11
CA LEU A 267 -3.28 0.40 19.36
C LEU A 267 -2.58 -0.78 20.04
N LYS A 268 -2.55 -0.76 21.38
CA LYS A 268 -1.83 -1.77 22.16
C LYS A 268 -2.61 -3.08 22.33
N ASN A 269 -3.93 -3.01 22.53
CA ASN A 269 -4.69 -4.13 23.06
C ASN A 269 -5.77 -4.66 22.10
N PHE A 270 -6.02 -4.00 20.97
CA PHE A 270 -7.08 -4.41 20.06
C PHE A 270 -6.53 -4.89 18.72
N LYS A 271 -7.16 -5.92 18.18
CA LYS A 271 -6.85 -6.45 16.83
C LYS A 271 -7.83 -5.90 15.81
N ILE A 272 -7.36 -5.70 14.58
CA ILE A 272 -8.23 -5.42 13.43
C ILE A 272 -8.37 -6.69 12.61
N LEU A 273 -9.60 -7.12 12.39
CA LEU A 273 -9.93 -8.33 11.65
C LEU A 273 -10.86 -7.98 10.48
N PRO A 274 -10.89 -8.79 9.41
CA PRO A 274 -11.85 -8.62 8.33
C PRO A 274 -13.30 -8.60 8.84
N VAL A 275 -14.15 -7.85 8.15
CA VAL A 275 -15.59 -7.77 8.45
C VAL A 275 -16.22 -9.15 8.32
N GLN A 276 -16.98 -9.58 9.35
CA GLN A 276 -17.78 -10.79 9.29
C GLN A 276 -19.26 -10.41 9.07
N GLU A 277 -19.94 -11.08 8.17
CA GLU A 277 -21.33 -10.75 7.74
C GLU A 277 -22.30 -10.56 8.91
N ASN A 278 -22.18 -11.37 9.96
CA ASN A 278 -23.07 -11.32 11.12
C ASN A 278 -22.68 -10.27 12.17
N GLU A 279 -21.57 -9.57 12.01
CA GLU A 279 -21.04 -8.63 12.98
C GLU A 279 -21.25 -7.16 12.61
N PHE A 280 -21.63 -6.89 11.38
CA PHE A 280 -21.83 -5.53 10.86
C PHE A 280 -22.77 -4.66 11.71
N ILE A 281 -23.70 -5.28 12.43
CA ILE A 281 -24.68 -4.62 13.30
C ILE A 281 -24.36 -4.73 14.80
N LYS A 282 -23.19 -5.29 15.18
CA LYS A 282 -22.82 -5.42 16.59
C LYS A 282 -22.51 -4.07 17.22
N SER A 283 -22.71 -3.99 18.53
CA SER A 283 -22.51 -2.78 19.31
C SER A 283 -21.03 -2.50 19.59
N THR A 284 -20.70 -1.24 19.89
CA THR A 284 -19.37 -0.86 20.38
C THR A 284 -18.92 -1.68 21.58
N GLY A 285 -19.84 -1.98 22.52
CA GLY A 285 -19.52 -2.80 23.70
C GLY A 285 -19.12 -4.24 23.34
N PHE A 286 -19.69 -4.80 22.30
CA PHE A 286 -19.28 -6.11 21.79
C PHE A 286 -17.80 -6.07 21.36
N PHE A 287 -17.41 -5.14 20.52
CA PHE A 287 -16.04 -5.03 20.03
C PHE A 287 -15.03 -4.75 21.14
N LEU A 288 -15.40 -3.92 22.12
CA LEU A 288 -14.56 -3.66 23.28
C LEU A 288 -14.36 -4.89 24.16
N LYS A 289 -15.39 -5.73 24.32
CA LYS A 289 -15.29 -6.98 25.11
C LYS A 289 -14.43 -8.03 24.40
N GLU A 290 -14.52 -8.09 23.08
CA GLU A 290 -13.76 -9.03 22.24
C GLU A 290 -12.33 -8.55 21.94
N GLU A 291 -11.97 -7.35 22.39
CA GLU A 291 -10.67 -6.69 22.12
C GLU A 291 -10.29 -6.70 20.65
N ARG A 292 -11.29 -6.51 19.77
CA ARG A 292 -11.11 -6.48 18.31
C ARG A 292 -12.11 -5.55 17.64
N PHE A 293 -11.75 -5.08 16.47
CA PHE A 293 -12.61 -4.30 15.57
C PHE A 293 -12.46 -4.80 14.12
N ASP A 294 -13.36 -4.39 13.26
CA ASP A 294 -13.21 -4.41 11.82
C ASP A 294 -12.97 -2.98 11.28
N PRO A 295 -12.54 -2.81 10.01
CA PRO A 295 -12.23 -1.49 9.45
C PRO A 295 -13.38 -0.47 9.46
N ILE A 296 -14.63 -0.90 9.54
CA ILE A 296 -15.80 0.00 9.61
C ILE A 296 -16.12 0.32 11.07
N SER A 297 -16.20 -0.68 11.93
CA SER A 297 -16.54 -0.51 13.33
C SER A 297 -15.51 0.34 14.08
N ILE A 298 -14.23 0.25 13.75
CA ILE A 298 -13.19 1.08 14.35
C ILE A 298 -13.37 2.57 14.02
N ARG A 299 -13.74 2.92 12.78
CA ARG A 299 -14.03 4.31 12.39
C ARG A 299 -15.24 4.85 13.15
N ARG A 300 -16.29 4.06 13.28
CA ARG A 300 -17.49 4.40 14.07
C ARG A 300 -17.17 4.62 15.53
N PHE A 301 -16.31 3.77 16.10
CA PHE A 301 -15.82 3.89 17.47
C PHE A 301 -15.02 5.19 17.67
N TYR A 302 -14.09 5.54 16.78
CA TYR A 302 -13.32 6.78 16.88
C TYR A 302 -14.21 8.02 16.76
N ARG A 303 -15.19 8.02 15.87
CA ARG A 303 -16.18 9.10 15.84
C ARG A 303 -16.91 9.23 17.17
N GLN A 304 -17.33 8.11 17.76
CA GLN A 304 -17.98 8.12 19.09
C GLN A 304 -17.07 8.70 20.17
N LEU A 305 -15.77 8.35 20.18
CA LEU A 305 -14.80 8.92 21.13
C LEU A 305 -14.68 10.44 20.98
N LEU A 306 -14.57 10.95 19.76
CA LEU A 306 -14.47 12.38 19.49
C LEU A 306 -15.72 13.14 19.96
N GLU A 307 -16.91 12.61 19.65
CA GLU A 307 -18.20 13.17 20.09
C GLU A 307 -18.31 13.15 21.64
N ASP A 308 -17.92 12.07 22.29
CA ASP A 308 -18.01 11.91 23.73
C ASP A 308 -17.00 12.77 24.51
N LEU A 309 -15.84 13.05 23.93
CA LEU A 309 -14.85 13.98 24.47
C LEU A 309 -15.12 15.45 24.08
N GLU A 310 -16.21 15.70 23.37
CA GLU A 310 -16.57 17.04 22.89
C GLU A 310 -15.44 17.70 22.05
N ILE A 311 -14.75 16.91 21.24
CA ILE A 311 -13.74 17.37 20.29
C ILE A 311 -14.43 17.68 18.96
N GLU A 312 -14.30 18.91 18.46
CA GLU A 312 -14.72 19.24 17.10
C GLU A 312 -13.77 18.57 16.10
N TYR A 313 -14.35 17.97 15.06
CA TYR A 313 -13.57 17.18 14.10
C TYR A 313 -14.11 17.30 12.67
N TRP A 314 -13.29 16.91 11.73
CA TRP A 314 -13.63 16.62 10.33
C TRP A 314 -13.35 15.14 10.08
N ALA A 315 -14.20 14.47 9.32
CA ALA A 315 -13.79 13.23 8.67
C ALA A 315 -12.98 13.60 7.42
N VAL A 316 -11.87 12.93 7.22
CA VAL A 316 -10.95 13.13 6.08
C VAL A 316 -11.09 11.96 5.15
N PHE A 317 -11.45 12.22 3.90
CA PHE A 317 -11.54 11.24 2.84
C PHE A 317 -10.33 11.44 1.92
N GLY A 318 -9.37 10.52 2.02
CA GLY A 318 -8.10 10.56 1.30
C GLY A 318 -8.02 9.50 0.21
N ARG A 319 -7.10 9.71 -0.74
CA ARG A 319 -6.82 8.78 -1.81
C ARG A 319 -5.32 8.59 -1.95
N SER A 320 -4.88 7.33 -1.93
CA SER A 320 -3.47 6.98 -2.12
C SER A 320 -2.95 7.48 -3.46
N LYS A 321 -1.72 7.99 -3.49
CA LYS A 321 -1.03 8.53 -4.68
C LYS A 321 -1.15 7.63 -5.91
N ARG A 322 -0.95 6.32 -5.71
CA ARG A 322 -0.97 5.32 -6.80
C ARG A 322 -2.33 5.17 -7.51
N PHE A 323 -3.40 5.70 -6.92
CA PHE A 323 -4.72 5.72 -7.57
C PHE A 323 -5.04 7.07 -8.22
N GLY A 324 -4.06 7.98 -8.26
CA GLY A 324 -4.23 9.34 -8.76
C GLY A 324 -4.81 10.30 -7.73
N THR A 325 -5.19 11.49 -8.16
CA THR A 325 -5.73 12.54 -7.31
C THR A 325 -7.25 12.51 -7.25
N ILE A 326 -7.83 12.98 -6.15
CA ILE A 326 -9.27 13.21 -6.03
C ILE A 326 -9.68 14.32 -7.01
N ASP A 327 -10.69 14.04 -7.85
CA ASP A 327 -11.23 14.99 -8.79
C ASP A 327 -12.45 15.73 -8.18
N THR A 328 -12.29 17.02 -7.96
CA THR A 328 -13.36 17.86 -7.39
C THR A 328 -14.40 18.34 -8.42
N GLU A 329 -14.20 18.05 -9.70
CA GLU A 329 -15.14 18.42 -10.77
C GLU A 329 -16.04 17.28 -11.21
N TYR A 330 -15.66 16.04 -10.91
CA TYR A 330 -16.43 14.85 -11.27
C TYR A 330 -16.83 14.06 -10.01
N ILE A 331 -18.09 14.23 -9.60
CA ILE A 331 -18.62 13.63 -8.38
C ILE A 331 -18.89 12.16 -8.59
N ARG A 332 -18.29 11.30 -7.76
CA ARG A 332 -18.53 9.85 -7.75
C ARG A 332 -18.39 9.28 -6.35
N LYS A 333 -19.07 8.16 -6.10
CA LYS A 333 -18.87 7.35 -4.89
C LYS A 333 -17.57 6.55 -4.97
N GLY A 334 -16.99 6.25 -3.81
CA GLY A 334 -15.80 5.38 -3.73
C GLY A 334 -14.53 5.99 -4.33
N GLU A 335 -14.44 7.32 -4.38
CA GLU A 335 -13.27 8.01 -4.90
C GLU A 335 -12.06 7.99 -3.93
N PHE A 336 -12.26 7.51 -2.73
CA PHE A 336 -11.28 7.45 -1.65
C PHE A 336 -11.05 6.00 -1.21
N ASP A 337 -9.87 5.71 -0.71
CA ASP A 337 -9.50 4.43 -0.09
C ASP A 337 -9.17 4.59 1.41
N HIS A 338 -9.01 5.82 1.89
CA HIS A 338 -8.75 6.14 3.30
C HIS A 338 -9.82 7.04 3.89
N VAL A 339 -10.27 6.70 5.11
CA VAL A 339 -11.16 7.54 5.92
C VAL A 339 -10.64 7.60 7.34
N PHE A 340 -10.35 8.80 7.80
CA PHE A 340 -9.79 9.09 9.13
C PHE A 340 -10.32 10.43 9.65
N PHE A 341 -9.77 10.97 10.73
CA PHE A 341 -10.26 12.19 11.34
C PHE A 341 -9.18 13.24 11.46
N ALA A 342 -9.59 14.50 11.38
CA ALA A 342 -8.77 15.66 11.70
C ALA A 342 -9.47 16.48 12.79
N PHE A 343 -8.69 17.11 13.66
CA PHE A 343 -9.20 18.01 14.70
C PHE A 343 -8.15 19.07 15.01
N GLU A 344 -8.58 20.21 15.55
CA GLU A 344 -7.67 21.23 16.07
C GLU A 344 -7.37 20.95 17.54
N ASN A 345 -6.09 20.94 17.89
CA ASN A 345 -5.66 20.83 19.28
C ASN A 345 -5.83 22.17 20.03
N GLU A 346 -5.44 22.22 21.29
CA GLU A 346 -5.53 23.43 22.14
C GLU A 346 -4.79 24.65 21.59
N LYS A 347 -3.79 24.43 20.74
CA LYS A 347 -2.97 25.49 20.13
C LYS A 347 -3.52 25.94 18.76
N GLY A 348 -4.67 25.40 18.33
CA GLY A 348 -5.24 25.64 17.00
C GLY A 348 -4.48 24.96 15.88
N THR A 349 -3.65 23.97 16.19
CA THR A 349 -2.94 23.18 15.17
C THR A 349 -3.80 21.99 14.76
N VAL A 350 -3.98 21.80 13.46
CA VAL A 350 -4.66 20.62 12.92
C VAL A 350 -3.81 19.39 13.16
N GLN A 351 -4.41 18.37 13.73
CA GLN A 351 -3.84 17.05 13.97
C GLN A 351 -4.70 15.98 13.32
N PHE A 352 -4.08 14.85 13.00
CA PHE A 352 -4.76 13.71 12.39
C PHE A 352 -4.89 12.57 13.38
N LEU A 353 -6.03 11.89 13.34
CA LEU A 353 -6.31 10.65 14.06
C LEU A 353 -6.65 9.58 13.03
N TYR A 354 -5.66 8.77 12.69
CA TYR A 354 -5.86 7.65 11.80
C TYR A 354 -6.35 6.44 12.60
N PRO A 355 -7.43 5.77 12.19
CA PRO A 355 -7.92 4.58 12.86
C PRO A 355 -6.88 3.46 12.87
N HIS A 356 -6.90 2.63 13.92
CA HIS A 356 -6.05 1.45 13.98
C HIS A 356 -6.30 0.53 12.77
N GLU A 357 -5.23 0.00 12.18
CA GLU A 357 -5.23 -0.94 11.06
C GLU A 357 -4.55 -2.26 11.44
N GLU A 358 -4.75 -3.29 10.63
CA GLU A 358 -4.19 -4.63 10.88
C GLU A 358 -2.67 -4.64 10.98
N PHE A 359 -2.00 -3.86 10.10
CA PHE A 359 -0.54 -3.90 9.94
C PHE A 359 0.18 -2.63 10.41
N TYR A 360 -0.55 -1.54 10.71
CA TYR A 360 0.06 -0.26 11.05
C TYR A 360 -0.56 0.38 12.29
N MET A 361 0.33 0.86 13.17
CA MET A 361 -0.03 1.54 14.42
C MET A 361 0.30 3.03 14.32
N TYR A 362 -0.61 3.80 13.70
CA TYR A 362 -0.45 5.25 13.58
C TYR A 362 -0.69 5.95 14.92
N LEU A 363 0.29 6.72 15.40
CA LEU A 363 0.09 7.62 16.54
C LEU A 363 -0.74 8.84 16.11
N ILE A 364 -1.25 9.62 17.08
CA ILE A 364 -1.92 10.89 16.75
C ILE A 364 -0.97 11.76 15.94
N ASP A 365 -1.48 12.29 14.82
CA ASP A 365 -0.78 13.11 13.84
C ASP A 365 0.17 12.35 12.90
N GLU A 366 0.03 11.04 12.82
CA GLU A 366 0.59 10.21 11.77
C GLU A 366 -0.51 9.78 10.80
N ILE A 367 -0.17 9.72 9.53
CA ILE A 367 -1.05 9.26 8.44
C ILE A 367 -0.26 8.30 7.52
N PRO A 368 -0.93 7.44 6.74
CA PRO A 368 -0.27 6.60 5.75
C PRO A 368 0.60 7.41 4.79
N THR A 369 1.78 6.90 4.49
CA THR A 369 2.75 7.54 3.59
C THR A 369 2.22 7.69 2.18
N SER A 370 1.35 6.78 1.75
CA SER A 370 0.62 6.85 0.47
C SER A 370 -0.26 8.10 0.32
N LEU A 371 -0.57 8.79 1.44
CA LEU A 371 -1.33 10.03 1.48
C LEU A 371 -0.48 11.31 1.54
N TYR A 372 0.84 11.20 1.69
CA TYR A 372 1.71 12.37 1.78
C TYR A 372 1.60 13.25 0.53
N ASP A 373 1.46 14.57 0.72
CA ASP A 373 1.32 15.57 -0.35
C ASP A 373 0.10 15.35 -1.27
N THR A 374 -0.89 14.56 -0.84
CA THR A 374 -2.11 14.35 -1.62
C THR A 374 -3.22 15.32 -1.23
N LYS A 375 -4.17 15.50 -2.15
CA LYS A 375 -5.40 16.24 -1.90
C LYS A 375 -6.44 15.34 -1.25
N ALA A 376 -7.07 15.80 -0.17
CA ALA A 376 -8.14 15.08 0.51
C ALA A 376 -9.39 15.96 0.67
N VAL A 377 -10.52 15.32 0.96
CA VAL A 377 -11.79 16.00 1.22
C VAL A 377 -12.07 15.98 2.72
N LEU A 378 -12.32 17.17 3.28
CA LEU A 378 -12.75 17.38 4.64
C LEU A 378 -14.26 17.41 4.71
N VAL A 379 -14.85 16.61 5.58
CA VAL A 379 -16.30 16.52 5.78
C VAL A 379 -16.62 16.84 7.24
N LYS A 380 -17.24 18.00 7.48
CA LYS A 380 -17.67 18.41 8.82
C LYS A 380 -19.15 18.13 9.00
N PRO A 381 -19.55 17.34 10.02
CA PRO A 381 -20.95 17.10 10.32
C PRO A 381 -21.64 18.40 10.77
N GLN A 382 -22.84 18.64 10.25
CA GLN A 382 -23.71 19.74 10.64
C GLN A 382 -24.96 19.15 11.30
N THR A 383 -25.14 19.42 12.57
CA THR A 383 -26.37 19.04 13.29
C THR A 383 -27.24 20.27 13.46
N ASN A 384 -28.36 20.30 12.77
CA ASN A 384 -29.35 21.39 12.87
C ASN A 384 -30.11 21.38 14.20
N ASN A 385 -30.04 20.31 14.95
CA ASN A 385 -30.72 20.16 16.24
C ASN A 385 -29.73 20.27 17.40
N LYS A 386 -29.86 21.28 18.21
CA LYS A 386 -29.32 21.37 19.59
C LYS A 386 -29.95 20.30 20.52
N LYS A 387 -30.33 19.13 20.02
CA LYS A 387 -30.71 18.00 20.88
C LYS A 387 -29.50 17.67 21.73
N LYS A 388 -29.72 17.65 23.03
CA LYS A 388 -28.68 17.39 24.03
C LYS A 388 -27.82 16.23 23.58
N LYS A 389 -26.52 16.40 23.48
CA LYS A 389 -25.51 15.40 23.06
C LYS A 389 -25.66 14.02 23.71
N LYS A 390 -26.32 13.94 24.86
CA LYS A 390 -26.67 12.70 25.55
C LYS A 390 -27.63 11.77 24.79
N ASP A 391 -28.47 12.31 23.93
CA ASP A 391 -29.55 11.54 23.32
C ASP A 391 -29.08 10.78 22.07
N ILE A 392 -27.92 11.14 21.48
CA ILE A 392 -27.35 10.50 20.29
C ILE A 392 -26.88 9.06 20.58
N PHE A 393 -26.44 8.80 21.82
CA PHE A 393 -25.86 7.51 22.21
C PHE A 393 -26.77 6.65 23.11
N ILE A 394 -27.88 7.16 23.58
CA ILE A 394 -28.76 6.48 24.57
C ILE A 394 -30.00 5.87 23.91
N ASP A 395 -30.39 6.36 22.73
CA ASP A 395 -31.60 5.84 22.08
C ASP A 395 -31.21 4.75 21.06
N SER A 396 -31.84 3.58 21.22
CA SER A 396 -31.61 2.36 20.45
C SER A 396 -31.99 2.45 18.96
N LYS A 397 -32.41 3.63 18.47
CA LYS A 397 -32.77 3.82 17.08
C LYS A 397 -31.56 4.30 16.28
N LEU A 398 -31.04 3.45 15.42
CA LEU A 398 -29.99 3.71 14.43
C LEU A 398 -30.17 5.04 13.63
N GLU A 399 -31.42 5.49 13.46
CA GLU A 399 -31.75 6.73 12.75
C GLU A 399 -31.27 8.00 13.44
N LEU A 400 -31.09 7.99 14.76
CA LEU A 400 -30.68 9.17 15.53
C LEU A 400 -29.18 9.45 15.47
N ALA A 401 -28.40 8.48 15.04
CA ALA A 401 -26.94 8.63 14.87
C ALA A 401 -26.54 9.19 13.50
N LYS A 402 -27.49 9.36 12.57
CA LYS A 402 -27.25 9.99 11.28
C LYS A 402 -27.14 11.50 11.40
N VAL A 403 -26.25 12.06 10.60
CA VAL A 403 -26.10 13.51 10.46
C VAL A 403 -27.02 14.01 9.36
N ASP A 404 -27.74 15.08 9.60
CA ASP A 404 -28.72 15.64 8.64
C ASP A 404 -28.01 16.20 7.38
N SER A 405 -26.87 16.84 7.58
CA SER A 405 -26.08 17.40 6.48
C SER A 405 -24.61 17.55 6.87
N VAL A 406 -23.77 17.72 5.86
CA VAL A 406 -22.33 17.95 6.02
C VAL A 406 -21.91 19.23 5.29
N SER A 407 -20.83 19.86 5.74
CA SER A 407 -20.06 20.82 4.93
C SER A 407 -18.83 20.11 4.37
N VAL A 408 -18.48 20.44 3.13
CA VAL A 408 -17.40 19.81 2.40
C VAL A 408 -16.36 20.86 2.02
N ALA A 409 -15.10 20.56 2.27
CA ALA A 409 -13.95 21.39 1.89
C ALA A 409 -12.80 20.49 1.41
N THR A 410 -11.73 21.04 0.89
CA THR A 410 -10.55 20.30 0.51
C THR A 410 -9.33 20.75 1.30
N ILE A 411 -8.38 19.84 1.51
CA ILE A 411 -7.10 20.09 2.15
C ILE A 411 -5.99 19.40 1.36
N ASN A 412 -4.78 19.98 1.37
CA ASN A 412 -3.57 19.25 1.00
C ASN A 412 -3.01 18.61 2.28
N LEU A 413 -2.86 17.30 2.26
CA LEU A 413 -2.28 16.56 3.39
C LEU A 413 -0.78 16.84 3.49
N PRO A 414 -0.21 16.87 4.70
CA PRO A 414 1.22 17.13 4.87
C PRO A 414 2.05 15.99 4.31
N GLY A 415 3.20 16.33 3.72
CA GLY A 415 4.26 15.41 3.37
C GLY A 415 5.47 15.56 4.27
N MET A 416 6.46 14.70 4.08
CA MET A 416 7.76 14.77 4.76
C MET A 416 8.86 14.49 3.73
N ASP A 417 9.94 15.27 3.79
CA ASP A 417 11.09 15.09 2.91
C ASP A 417 12.16 14.14 3.52
N SER A 418 13.22 13.88 2.78
CA SER A 418 14.31 12.96 3.16
C SER A 418 15.06 13.35 4.43
N ASN A 419 14.92 14.58 4.93
CA ASN A 419 15.52 14.98 6.21
C ASN A 419 14.71 14.49 7.40
N TYR A 420 13.41 14.19 7.18
CA TYR A 420 12.50 13.70 8.19
C TYR A 420 12.22 12.20 8.05
N ASN A 421 12.29 11.67 6.82
CA ASN A 421 12.20 10.23 6.57
C ASN A 421 13.59 9.63 6.51
N TYR A 422 14.08 9.11 7.64
CA TYR A 422 15.42 8.54 7.66
C TYR A 422 15.51 7.25 8.45
N ILE A 423 16.50 6.45 8.08
CA ILE A 423 17.07 5.35 8.85
C ILE A 423 18.47 5.77 9.26
N ASN A 424 18.83 5.60 10.52
CA ASN A 424 20.16 5.83 11.04
C ASN A 424 20.63 4.62 11.83
N GLN A 425 21.55 3.88 11.25
CA GLN A 425 22.12 2.66 11.82
C GLN A 425 23.51 2.95 12.37
N MET A 426 23.77 2.63 13.63
CA MET A 426 25.07 2.77 14.25
C MET A 426 25.47 1.46 14.91
N ILE A 427 26.58 0.92 14.48
CA ILE A 427 27.19 -0.26 15.10
C ILE A 427 28.52 0.14 15.74
N SER A 428 28.76 -0.31 16.98
CA SER A 428 30.03 -0.25 17.64
C SER A 428 30.45 -1.64 18.09
N SER A 429 31.68 -2.03 17.75
CA SER A 429 32.22 -3.35 18.02
C SER A 429 33.63 -3.25 18.62
N GLU A 430 33.84 -4.02 19.68
CA GLU A 430 35.16 -4.23 20.28
C GLU A 430 35.73 -5.58 19.81
N VAL A 431 36.87 -5.58 19.18
CA VAL A 431 37.54 -6.77 18.65
C VAL A 431 38.44 -7.40 19.69
N ASP A 432 38.09 -8.60 20.13
CA ASP A 432 38.92 -9.43 21.02
C ASP A 432 39.70 -10.46 20.18
N THR A 433 40.95 -10.17 19.93
CA THR A 433 41.83 -11.01 19.12
C THR A 433 42.26 -12.29 19.83
N LYS A 434 42.28 -12.30 21.18
CA LYS A 434 42.62 -13.48 21.98
C LYS A 434 41.55 -14.54 21.91
N ASN A 435 40.31 -14.12 22.03
CA ASN A 435 39.16 -15.01 21.97
C ASN A 435 38.54 -15.11 20.57
N LYS A 436 39.08 -14.43 19.57
CA LYS A 436 38.65 -14.37 18.18
C LYS A 436 37.16 -14.07 18.04
N ARG A 437 36.68 -13.06 18.74
CA ARG A 437 35.28 -12.58 18.73
C ARG A 437 35.23 -11.07 18.67
N ALA A 438 34.06 -10.55 18.28
CA ALA A 438 33.77 -9.11 18.32
C ALA A 438 32.40 -8.88 18.99
N THR A 439 32.36 -7.94 19.92
CA THR A 439 31.09 -7.56 20.56
C THR A 439 30.26 -6.74 19.61
N LEU A 440 28.96 -6.66 19.87
CA LEU A 440 28.02 -5.84 19.13
C LEU A 440 27.30 -4.89 20.08
N ARG A 441 27.32 -3.61 19.75
CA ARG A 441 26.34 -2.62 20.21
C ARG A 441 25.73 -1.99 18.97
N TYR A 442 24.43 -2.21 18.81
CA TYR A 442 23.66 -1.77 17.65
C TYR A 442 22.60 -0.76 18.07
N ARG A 443 22.53 0.35 17.38
CA ARG A 443 21.46 1.33 17.50
C ARG A 443 20.88 1.59 16.13
N PHE A 444 19.59 1.35 16.03
CA PHE A 444 18.77 1.61 14.86
C PHE A 444 17.75 2.69 15.22
N GLU A 445 17.70 3.75 14.45
CA GLU A 445 16.78 4.86 14.64
C GLU A 445 16.11 5.20 13.33
N THR A 446 14.78 5.27 13.33
CA THR A 446 13.97 5.67 12.18
C THR A 446 13.11 6.86 12.53
N SER A 447 12.73 7.65 11.52
CA SER A 447 11.89 8.82 11.66
C SER A 447 10.92 8.94 10.47
N GLY A 448 9.86 9.72 10.62
CA GLY A 448 8.83 9.92 9.60
C GLY A 448 7.99 8.68 9.35
N GLY A 449 7.61 8.44 8.09
CA GLY A 449 6.83 7.27 7.69
C GLY A 449 7.51 5.94 8.03
N MET A 450 8.83 5.88 7.87
CA MET A 450 9.63 4.70 8.25
C MET A 450 9.53 4.37 9.73
N SER A 451 9.40 5.39 10.60
CA SER A 451 9.21 5.16 12.04
C SER A 451 7.90 4.44 12.35
N THR A 452 6.83 4.79 11.65
CA THR A 452 5.51 4.13 11.80
C THR A 452 5.58 2.68 11.36
N GLU A 453 6.21 2.39 10.23
CA GLU A 453 6.38 1.04 9.70
C GLU A 453 7.19 0.16 10.66
N MET A 454 8.37 0.64 11.09
CA MET A 454 9.25 -0.10 11.98
C MET A 454 8.63 -0.33 13.36
N ARG A 455 8.03 0.70 13.94
CA ARG A 455 7.31 0.57 15.21
C ARG A 455 6.21 -0.48 15.11
N SER A 456 5.40 -0.42 14.08
CA SER A 456 4.30 -1.36 13.89
C SER A 456 4.82 -2.79 13.78
N PHE A 457 5.85 -3.01 12.98
CA PHE A 457 6.46 -4.33 12.81
C PHE A 457 7.01 -4.89 14.13
N PHE A 458 7.86 -4.14 14.83
CA PHE A 458 8.50 -4.63 16.06
C PHE A 458 7.55 -4.69 17.26
N ASP A 459 6.61 -3.74 17.40
CA ASP A 459 5.66 -3.77 18.50
C ASP A 459 4.65 -4.93 18.33
N MET A 460 4.24 -5.25 17.10
CA MET A 460 3.41 -6.43 16.82
C MET A 460 4.14 -7.74 17.14
N LEU A 461 5.41 -7.86 16.78
CA LEU A 461 6.22 -9.03 17.11
C LEU A 461 6.38 -9.21 18.63
N SER A 462 6.65 -8.11 19.34
CA SER A 462 6.86 -8.15 20.79
C SER A 462 5.62 -8.56 21.58
N GLN A 463 4.43 -8.39 21.01
CA GLN A 463 3.15 -8.76 21.67
C GLN A 463 2.78 -10.22 21.52
N ASN A 464 3.30 -10.92 20.50
CA ASN A 464 2.78 -12.22 20.09
C ASN A 464 3.72 -13.40 20.30
N GLU A 465 5.03 -13.21 20.64
CA GLU A 465 5.99 -14.30 20.50
C GLU A 465 7.08 -14.32 21.57
N GLU A 466 7.69 -15.48 21.74
CA GLU A 466 8.89 -15.68 22.55
C GLU A 466 10.05 -14.78 22.05
N ALA A 467 10.90 -14.33 22.94
CA ALA A 467 12.02 -13.45 22.64
C ALA A 467 12.93 -13.97 21.48
N SER A 468 13.03 -15.29 21.30
CA SER A 468 13.79 -15.92 20.22
C SER A 468 13.27 -15.55 18.84
N ASN A 469 11.95 -15.46 18.66
CA ASN A 469 11.35 -15.11 17.36
C ASN A 469 11.53 -13.63 17.03
N PHE A 470 11.48 -12.76 18.05
CA PHE A 470 11.77 -11.34 17.87
C PHE A 470 13.22 -11.11 17.39
N TYR A 471 14.20 -11.81 17.97
CA TYR A 471 15.59 -11.70 17.55
C TYR A 471 15.82 -12.26 16.14
N SER A 472 15.17 -13.36 15.79
CA SER A 472 15.21 -13.90 14.43
C SER A 472 14.63 -12.93 13.41
N ALA A 473 13.47 -12.36 13.71
CA ALA A 473 12.82 -11.39 12.83
C ALA A 473 13.65 -10.11 12.65
N LEU A 474 14.34 -9.64 13.69
CA LEU A 474 15.25 -8.50 13.57
C LEU A 474 16.41 -8.81 12.61
N THR A 475 17.01 -9.98 12.70
CA THR A 475 18.13 -10.39 11.82
C THR A 475 17.66 -10.64 10.38
N GLU A 476 16.48 -11.18 10.19
CA GLU A 476 15.87 -11.36 8.86
C GLU A 476 15.52 -10.02 8.21
N PHE A 477 14.91 -9.12 8.97
CA PHE A 477 14.53 -7.78 8.51
C PHE A 477 15.73 -6.98 8.01
N GLU A 478 16.85 -7.01 8.75
CA GLU A 478 18.07 -6.31 8.37
C GLU A 478 18.84 -7.04 7.24
N GLY A 479 18.39 -8.18 6.77
CA GLY A 479 19.09 -8.99 5.76
C GLY A 479 20.47 -9.46 6.20
N ILE A 480 20.73 -9.43 7.51
CA ILE A 480 22.02 -9.74 8.13
C ILE A 480 22.04 -11.19 8.62
N ASP A 481 21.76 -12.12 7.72
CA ASP A 481 21.68 -13.54 8.03
C ASP A 481 22.90 -14.01 8.84
N ASN A 482 22.65 -14.46 10.08
CA ASN A 482 23.64 -14.96 11.03
C ASN A 482 24.85 -14.05 11.32
N THR A 483 24.82 -12.80 10.93
CA THR A 483 25.90 -11.84 11.20
C THR A 483 25.80 -11.25 12.60
N LEU A 484 24.59 -11.00 13.06
CA LEU A 484 24.30 -10.49 14.41
C LEU A 484 23.77 -11.64 15.28
N GLN A 485 24.46 -11.91 16.39
CA GLN A 485 23.89 -12.70 17.48
C GLN A 485 23.45 -11.72 18.56
N ILE A 486 22.15 -11.58 18.74
CA ILE A 486 21.57 -10.58 19.66
C ILE A 486 21.23 -11.24 20.99
N ASP A 487 21.78 -10.69 22.08
CA ASP A 487 21.55 -11.14 23.45
C ASP A 487 20.45 -10.33 24.16
N SER A 488 20.31 -9.05 23.80
CA SER A 488 19.28 -8.17 24.37
C SER A 488 18.83 -7.11 23.38
N VAL A 489 17.54 -6.74 23.45
CA VAL A 489 16.92 -5.66 22.65
C VAL A 489 16.07 -4.78 23.54
N THR A 490 16.13 -3.48 23.30
CA THR A 490 15.22 -2.49 23.87
C THR A 490 14.68 -1.58 22.77
N THR A 491 13.40 -1.27 22.84
CA THR A 491 12.73 -0.38 21.88
C THR A 491 12.07 0.80 22.60
N ARG A 492 12.02 1.94 21.91
CA ARG A 492 11.28 3.11 22.40
C ARG A 492 10.85 4.03 21.27
N THR A 493 9.67 4.64 21.41
CA THR A 493 9.22 5.75 20.58
C THR A 493 9.56 7.08 21.24
N GLN A 494 10.28 7.96 20.53
CA GLN A 494 10.57 9.30 21.00
C GLN A 494 9.45 10.25 20.60
N LYS A 495 8.66 10.73 21.57
CA LYS A 495 7.49 11.61 21.35
C LYS A 495 7.76 13.10 21.64
N LEU A 496 9.03 13.51 21.86
CA LEU A 496 9.37 14.88 22.24
C LEU A 496 9.20 15.88 21.07
N SER A 497 9.44 15.44 19.87
CA SER A 497 9.31 16.24 18.65
C SER A 497 8.79 15.40 17.50
N LYS A 498 8.07 16.03 16.60
CA LYS A 498 7.62 15.39 15.35
C LYS A 498 8.62 15.65 14.22
N PRO A 499 8.78 14.71 13.30
CA PRO A 499 8.19 13.37 13.30
C PRO A 499 8.75 12.51 14.45
N PHE A 500 7.92 11.58 14.96
CA PHE A 500 8.31 10.72 16.07
C PHE A 500 9.37 9.73 15.62
N ALA A 501 10.48 9.66 16.36
CA ALA A 501 11.51 8.68 16.07
C ALA A 501 11.24 7.36 16.82
N TYR A 502 11.49 6.25 16.14
CA TYR A 502 11.50 4.92 16.75
C TYR A 502 12.94 4.46 16.88
N ILE A 503 13.33 4.05 18.09
CA ILE A 503 14.69 3.69 18.44
C ILE A 503 14.70 2.26 18.94
N LEU A 504 15.54 1.44 18.32
CA LEU A 504 15.89 0.11 18.77
C LEU A 504 17.37 0.09 19.16
N SER A 505 17.68 -0.52 20.30
CA SER A 505 19.05 -0.75 20.74
C SER A 505 19.23 -2.22 21.08
N ALA A 506 20.31 -2.83 20.56
CA ALA A 506 20.63 -4.23 20.77
C ALA A 506 22.09 -4.40 21.20
N GLU A 507 22.35 -5.40 22.03
CA GLU A 507 23.69 -5.86 22.40
C GLU A 507 23.83 -7.34 22.07
N GLY A 508 25.08 -7.76 21.77
CA GLY A 508 25.35 -9.13 21.38
C GLY A 508 26.75 -9.35 20.84
N THR A 509 26.86 -10.24 19.87
CA THR A 509 28.12 -10.60 19.20
C THR A 509 27.98 -10.42 17.68
N LEU A 510 29.04 -9.87 17.08
CA LEU A 510 29.15 -9.73 15.62
C LEU A 510 29.85 -10.97 15.04
N ASN A 511 29.11 -11.78 14.32
CA ASN A 511 29.60 -13.00 13.68
C ASN A 511 29.79 -12.79 12.17
N ASN A 512 30.59 -13.62 11.53
CA ASN A 512 30.73 -13.72 10.06
C ASN A 512 31.18 -12.44 9.31
N ALA A 513 30.98 -11.24 9.87
CA ALA A 513 31.44 -10.01 9.27
C ALA A 513 32.94 -9.76 9.52
N ILE A 514 33.48 -10.35 10.59
CA ILE A 514 34.89 -10.26 10.99
C ILE A 514 35.49 -11.65 10.99
N THR A 515 36.56 -11.83 10.18
CA THR A 515 37.29 -13.10 10.07
C THR A 515 38.73 -12.89 10.55
N PHE A 516 39.11 -13.63 11.57
CA PHE A 516 40.51 -13.64 12.06
C PHE A 516 41.33 -14.57 11.18
N VAL A 517 42.14 -13.97 10.28
CA VAL A 517 43.02 -14.73 9.37
C VAL A 517 44.20 -15.32 10.17
N ASN A 518 44.77 -14.53 11.05
CA ASN A 518 45.77 -14.91 12.06
C ASN A 518 45.73 -13.91 13.22
N ASP A 519 46.70 -13.98 14.15
CA ASP A 519 46.71 -13.15 15.36
C ASP A 519 46.92 -11.65 15.08
N SER A 520 47.42 -11.28 13.90
CA SER A 520 47.68 -9.88 13.50
C SER A 520 46.89 -9.43 12.27
N LEU A 521 46.18 -10.33 11.59
CA LEU A 521 45.48 -10.02 10.34
C LEU A 521 43.98 -10.36 10.43
N ILE A 522 43.16 -9.35 10.21
CA ILE A 522 41.70 -9.44 10.33
C ILE A 522 41.08 -8.98 9.01
N SER A 523 40.11 -9.77 8.52
CA SER A 523 39.29 -9.42 7.35
C SER A 523 37.90 -8.98 7.77
N VAL A 524 37.45 -7.83 7.26
CA VAL A 524 36.08 -7.28 7.48
C VAL A 524 35.28 -7.34 6.19
N SER A 525 34.15 -8.01 6.22
CA SER A 525 33.26 -8.24 5.08
C SER A 525 32.18 -7.16 5.04
N LEU A 526 32.20 -6.27 4.02
CA LEU A 526 31.27 -5.15 3.93
C LEU A 526 29.85 -5.58 3.53
N ASP A 527 29.72 -6.70 2.79
CA ASP A 527 28.42 -7.29 2.42
C ASP A 527 27.60 -7.76 3.62
N LYS A 528 28.27 -8.06 4.73
CA LYS A 528 27.66 -8.49 5.99
C LYS A 528 27.33 -7.34 6.95
N LEU A 529 27.77 -6.13 6.65
CA LEU A 529 27.59 -4.97 7.52
C LEU A 529 26.65 -3.95 6.91
N ILE A 530 26.83 -3.61 5.63
CA ILE A 530 26.10 -2.52 4.98
C ILE A 530 24.80 -3.08 4.38
N GLN A 531 23.68 -2.71 4.97
CA GLN A 531 22.34 -3.02 4.49
C GLN A 531 21.56 -1.72 4.33
N HIS A 532 21.43 -1.24 3.11
CA HIS A 532 20.62 -0.08 2.79
C HIS A 532 19.24 -0.49 2.27
N TYR A 533 18.23 0.25 2.66
CA TYR A 533 16.94 0.19 2.02
C TYR A 533 17.07 0.78 0.60
N GLN A 534 17.13 -0.08 -0.39
CA GLN A 534 17.30 0.29 -1.78
C GLN A 534 16.02 0.06 -2.57
N LEU A 535 15.69 1.01 -3.44
CA LEU A 535 14.63 0.80 -4.42
C LEU A 535 15.07 -0.29 -5.40
N GLU A 536 14.31 -1.36 -5.49
CA GLU A 536 14.58 -2.41 -6.46
C GLU A 536 14.39 -1.87 -7.88
N ASN A 537 15.39 -2.02 -8.69
CA ASN A 537 15.30 -1.71 -10.12
C ASN A 537 14.80 -2.94 -10.86
N THR A 538 13.49 -3.08 -10.91
CA THR A 538 12.82 -4.30 -11.37
C THR A 538 12.91 -4.56 -12.87
N SER A 539 13.21 -3.56 -13.71
CA SER A 539 13.49 -3.80 -15.12
C SER A 539 14.19 -2.61 -15.80
N GLU A 540 15.16 -2.93 -16.67
CA GLU A 540 15.79 -1.93 -17.57
C GLU A 540 14.79 -1.37 -18.60
N SER A 541 13.59 -1.96 -18.69
CA SER A 541 12.56 -1.64 -19.66
C SER A 541 11.27 -1.09 -19.04
N SER A 542 11.31 -0.55 -17.80
CA SER A 542 10.11 0.06 -17.23
C SER A 542 9.57 1.15 -18.15
N GLN A 543 8.31 1.01 -18.52
CA GLN A 543 7.60 1.98 -19.36
C GLN A 543 6.84 3.02 -18.54
N LEU A 544 6.90 2.90 -17.19
CA LEU A 544 6.22 3.73 -16.23
C LEU A 544 7.22 4.42 -15.31
N ASN A 545 6.87 5.63 -14.87
CA ASN A 545 7.59 6.34 -13.84
C ASN A 545 7.43 5.65 -12.47
N TYR A 546 8.34 5.92 -11.56
CA TYR A 546 8.22 5.48 -10.16
C TYR A 546 7.64 6.60 -9.31
N TYR A 547 6.55 6.33 -8.64
CA TYR A 547 5.84 7.21 -7.71
C TYR A 547 6.05 6.68 -6.30
N LEU A 548 7.08 7.20 -5.63
CA LEU A 548 7.38 6.82 -4.26
C LEU A 548 6.43 7.54 -3.30
N ASP A 549 6.07 6.90 -2.22
CA ASP A 549 5.28 7.52 -1.16
C ASP A 549 6.03 8.69 -0.51
N TYR A 550 7.35 8.55 -0.37
CA TYR A 550 8.25 9.58 0.17
C TYR A 550 9.69 9.39 -0.34
N ASN A 551 10.47 10.46 -0.25
CA ASN A 551 11.92 10.41 -0.39
C ASN A 551 12.57 10.18 0.99
N TYR A 552 13.79 9.63 1.05
CA TYR A 552 14.39 9.18 2.30
C TYR A 552 15.90 9.21 2.31
N SER A 553 16.45 9.14 3.52
CA SER A 553 17.88 8.99 3.78
C SER A 553 18.16 7.75 4.63
N ASP A 554 19.15 6.98 4.23
CA ASP A 554 19.62 5.81 4.98
C ASP A 554 21.10 5.99 5.32
N TYR A 555 21.37 6.19 6.60
CA TYR A 555 22.70 6.45 7.17
C TYR A 555 23.18 5.21 7.91
N PHE A 556 24.36 4.76 7.59
CA PHE A 556 25.03 3.67 8.27
C PHE A 556 26.39 4.13 8.77
N THR A 557 26.68 3.90 10.06
CA THR A 557 27.98 4.18 10.68
C THR A 557 28.43 2.97 11.50
N PHE A 558 29.63 2.49 11.21
CA PHE A 558 30.25 1.37 11.94
C PHE A 558 31.58 1.76 12.53
N TYR A 559 31.73 1.54 13.83
CA TYR A 559 32.94 1.72 14.58
C TYR A 559 33.51 0.37 14.99
N LEU A 560 34.76 0.09 14.59
CA LEU A 560 35.46 -1.11 14.93
C LEU A 560 36.72 -0.72 15.75
N ASN A 561 36.74 -1.13 17.03
CA ASN A 561 37.81 -0.84 17.96
C ASN A 561 38.71 -2.08 18.11
N PHE A 562 40.00 -1.88 17.95
CA PHE A 562 41.03 -2.93 18.04
C PHE A 562 41.85 -2.77 19.31
N PRO A 563 42.46 -3.87 19.81
CA PRO A 563 43.28 -3.81 21.03
C PRO A 563 44.62 -3.03 20.89
N SER A 564 45.11 -2.86 19.64
CA SER A 564 46.31 -2.12 19.32
C SER A 564 46.14 -1.27 18.08
N ASP A 565 47.13 -0.44 17.77
CA ASP A 565 47.15 0.37 16.54
C ASP A 565 46.99 -0.50 15.28
N ILE A 566 46.32 0.04 14.28
CA ILE A 566 46.00 -0.70 13.05
C ILE A 566 46.61 -0.04 11.81
N GLU A 567 46.80 -0.86 10.80
CA GLU A 567 47.02 -0.46 9.41
C GLU A 567 45.92 -1.11 8.55
N VAL A 568 45.25 -0.29 7.74
CA VAL A 568 44.19 -0.82 6.82
C VAL A 568 44.76 -0.89 5.42
N LEU A 569 44.75 -2.10 4.84
CA LEU A 569 45.28 -2.32 3.52
C LEU A 569 44.17 -2.06 2.48
N GLY A 570 44.51 -1.39 1.38
CA GLY A 570 43.56 -1.12 0.28
C GLY A 570 42.68 0.12 0.48
N LEU A 571 43.02 1.00 1.42
CA LEU A 571 42.28 2.25 1.68
C LEU A 571 42.28 3.24 0.49
N GLU A 572 43.34 3.22 -0.33
CA GLU A 572 43.62 4.26 -1.35
C GLU A 572 42.53 4.38 -2.42
N ASN A 573 41.70 3.34 -2.62
CA ASN A 573 40.57 3.29 -3.56
C ASN A 573 39.24 2.88 -2.88
N GLY A 574 39.16 3.06 -1.56
CA GLY A 574 38.03 2.58 -0.77
C GLY A 574 36.78 3.47 -0.84
N ASN A 575 37.02 4.79 -0.89
CA ASN A 575 35.94 5.77 -0.82
C ASN A 575 35.13 5.86 -2.14
N VAL A 576 33.83 6.07 -2.02
CA VAL A 576 32.89 6.23 -3.15
C VAL A 576 32.06 7.47 -2.87
N ASN A 577 31.92 8.33 -3.86
CA ASN A 577 31.01 9.48 -3.82
C ASN A 577 30.32 9.59 -5.18
N LEU A 578 29.06 9.16 -5.21
CA LEU A 578 28.19 9.24 -6.38
C LEU A 578 27.05 10.21 -6.07
N LYS A 579 26.83 11.13 -6.99
CA LYS A 579 25.75 12.11 -6.88
C LYS A 579 25.13 12.38 -8.24
N ASN A 580 23.80 12.38 -8.26
CA ASN A 580 23.00 12.77 -9.41
C ASN A 580 21.72 13.51 -8.96
N GLU A 581 20.82 13.81 -9.87
CA GLU A 581 19.61 14.55 -9.53
C GLU A 581 18.60 13.76 -8.69
N LEU A 582 18.68 12.44 -8.68
CA LEU A 582 17.78 11.55 -7.91
C LEU A 582 18.24 11.35 -6.48
N GLY A 583 19.56 11.42 -6.23
CA GLY A 583 20.10 11.15 -4.92
C GLY A 583 21.61 11.09 -4.87
N GLU A 584 22.11 10.55 -3.77
CA GLU A 584 23.54 10.39 -3.55
C GLU A 584 23.88 9.10 -2.82
N TYR A 585 25.04 8.55 -3.11
CA TYR A 585 25.64 7.47 -2.38
C TYR A 585 27.06 7.84 -1.97
N LEU A 586 27.32 7.91 -0.67
CA LEU A 586 28.62 8.18 -0.07
C LEU A 586 29.08 6.95 0.71
N PHE A 587 30.30 6.52 0.45
CA PHE A 587 30.98 5.54 1.30
C PHE A 587 32.36 6.05 1.65
N GLU A 588 32.69 6.10 2.94
CA GLU A 588 33.98 6.57 3.46
C GLU A 588 34.55 5.62 4.52
N ILE A 589 35.84 5.40 4.41
CA ILE A 589 36.63 4.66 5.40
C ILE A 589 37.62 5.61 6.05
N THR A 590 37.55 5.76 7.35
CA THR A 590 38.47 6.61 8.09
C THR A 590 39.11 5.88 9.28
N LYS A 591 40.39 6.06 9.47
CA LYS A 591 41.06 5.65 10.69
C LYS A 591 40.91 6.80 11.70
N SER A 592 40.16 6.56 12.77
CA SER A 592 39.98 7.51 13.87
C SER A 592 40.78 6.99 15.08
N LYS A 593 41.67 7.79 15.67
CA LYS A 593 42.63 7.32 16.68
C LYS A 593 43.46 6.13 16.16
N GLY A 594 44.56 5.76 16.74
CA GLY A 594 45.45 4.74 16.21
C GLY A 594 44.81 3.36 15.99
N ASN A 595 43.84 3.00 16.81
CA ASN A 595 43.22 1.68 16.92
C ASN A 595 41.73 1.59 16.53
N GLN A 596 41.15 2.66 15.97
CA GLN A 596 39.73 2.66 15.59
C GLN A 596 39.56 2.84 14.09
N LEU A 597 38.74 1.97 13.49
CA LEU A 597 38.26 2.11 12.13
C LEU A 597 36.82 2.60 12.15
N LYS A 598 36.52 3.66 11.40
CA LYS A 598 35.15 4.13 11.14
C LYS A 598 34.79 3.88 9.67
N LEU A 599 33.68 3.22 9.44
CA LEU A 599 33.03 3.10 8.14
C LEU A 599 31.76 3.95 8.17
N GLN A 600 31.55 4.71 7.12
CA GLN A 600 30.31 5.48 6.94
C GLN A 600 29.77 5.23 5.55
N SER A 601 28.49 4.89 5.47
CA SER A 601 27.78 4.63 4.21
C SER A 601 26.44 5.34 4.27
N ASN A 602 26.20 6.24 3.33
CA ASN A 602 24.97 7.03 3.26
C ASN A 602 24.34 6.84 1.89
N TYR A 603 23.07 6.41 1.85
CA TYR A 603 22.27 6.27 0.65
C TYR A 603 21.05 7.18 0.77
N ILE A 604 20.89 8.12 -0.15
CA ILE A 604 19.86 9.16 -0.06
C ILE A 604 19.09 9.22 -1.38
N ILE A 605 17.77 9.15 -1.31
CA ILE A 605 16.84 9.40 -2.42
C ILE A 605 16.16 10.75 -2.18
N LEU A 606 16.37 11.69 -3.10
CA LEU A 606 15.90 13.08 -3.00
C LEU A 606 14.58 13.34 -3.71
N LYS A 607 14.12 12.42 -4.57
CA LYS A 607 12.91 12.58 -5.38
C LYS A 607 11.91 11.48 -5.09
N ASN A 608 10.65 11.85 -4.88
CA ASN A 608 9.54 10.91 -4.77
C ASN A 608 8.90 10.57 -6.14
N LEU A 609 9.20 11.33 -7.20
CA LEU A 609 8.88 10.99 -8.59
C LEU A 609 10.17 10.77 -9.37
N ILE A 610 10.40 9.54 -9.83
CA ILE A 610 11.52 9.15 -10.66
C ILE A 610 11.00 8.87 -12.07
N LEU A 611 11.40 9.72 -13.00
CA LEU A 611 11.03 9.55 -14.40
C LEU A 611 11.70 8.30 -14.98
N LYS A 612 11.00 7.57 -15.81
CA LYS A 612 11.51 6.32 -16.43
C LYS A 612 12.81 6.54 -17.22
N GLU A 613 12.99 7.71 -17.82
CA GLU A 613 14.23 8.10 -18.51
C GLU A 613 15.42 8.26 -17.57
N LYS A 614 15.16 8.40 -16.26
CA LYS A 614 16.14 8.58 -15.18
C LYS A 614 16.44 7.31 -14.37
N LEU A 615 15.79 6.20 -14.68
CA LEU A 615 16.02 4.93 -13.96
C LEU A 615 17.47 4.45 -14.01
N ASN A 616 18.20 4.79 -15.10
CA ASN A 616 19.64 4.52 -15.16
C ASN A 616 20.45 5.28 -14.11
N GLU A 617 20.02 6.46 -13.70
CA GLU A 617 20.68 7.21 -12.60
C GLU A 617 20.46 6.55 -11.26
N LEU A 618 19.27 5.99 -11.01
CA LEU A 618 18.98 5.16 -9.83
C LEU A 618 19.84 3.89 -9.83
N LYS A 619 19.93 3.21 -10.99
CA LYS A 619 20.77 2.01 -11.15
C LYS A 619 22.23 2.29 -10.79
N LEU A 620 22.79 3.43 -11.21
CA LEU A 620 24.16 3.82 -10.86
C LEU A 620 24.37 3.96 -9.35
N LEU A 621 23.40 4.52 -8.60
CA LEU A 621 23.47 4.61 -7.14
C LEU A 621 23.45 3.21 -6.51
N ASN A 622 22.54 2.33 -6.96
CA ASN A 622 22.41 0.95 -6.48
C ASN A 622 23.67 0.12 -6.77
N GLU A 623 24.27 0.26 -7.98
CA GLU A 623 25.53 -0.38 -8.33
C GLU A 623 26.67 0.12 -7.47
N GLY A 624 26.69 1.39 -7.10
CA GLY A 624 27.66 1.96 -6.15
C GLY A 624 27.63 1.22 -4.82
N VAL A 625 26.45 1.02 -4.23
CA VAL A 625 26.25 0.24 -3.00
C VAL A 625 26.74 -1.21 -3.19
N LYS A 626 26.30 -1.88 -4.26
CA LYS A 626 26.69 -3.26 -4.58
C LYS A 626 28.21 -3.41 -4.73
N ASN A 627 28.84 -2.47 -5.40
CA ASN A 627 30.30 -2.49 -5.58
C ASN A 627 31.05 -2.32 -4.27
N VAL A 628 30.57 -1.50 -3.34
CA VAL A 628 31.14 -1.36 -2.01
C VAL A 628 30.92 -2.65 -1.20
N LYS A 629 29.73 -3.19 -1.18
CA LYS A 629 29.41 -4.44 -0.49
C LYS A 629 30.27 -5.62 -0.95
N SER A 630 30.66 -5.68 -2.20
CA SER A 630 31.54 -6.73 -2.71
C SER A 630 32.98 -6.69 -2.20
N LYS A 631 33.38 -5.60 -1.52
CA LYS A 631 34.74 -5.42 -1.03
C LYS A 631 34.94 -6.06 0.35
N ARG A 632 36.20 -6.40 0.63
CA ARG A 632 36.66 -6.80 1.96
C ARG A 632 37.81 -5.88 2.39
N LEU A 633 37.79 -5.46 3.64
CA LEU A 633 38.87 -4.69 4.24
C LEU A 633 39.79 -5.65 4.96
N ILE A 634 41.09 -5.44 4.77
CA ILE A 634 42.14 -6.16 5.52
C ILE A 634 42.74 -5.20 6.54
N VAL A 635 42.60 -5.55 7.79
CA VAL A 635 43.13 -4.80 8.92
C VAL A 635 44.32 -5.57 9.51
N LYS A 636 45.47 -4.94 9.56
CA LYS A 636 46.70 -5.47 10.19
C LYS A 636 46.89 -4.77 11.52
N LEU A 637 47.00 -5.54 12.58
CA LEU A 637 47.42 -5.03 13.91
C LEU A 637 48.88 -4.71 13.90
N LYS A 638 49.27 -3.57 14.44
CA LYS A 638 50.67 -3.22 14.68
C LYS A 638 51.07 -3.83 16.01
N ASN A 639 52.09 -4.67 15.97
CA ASN A 639 52.72 -5.15 17.21
C ASN A 639 53.43 -3.95 17.85
N ASP A 640 53.19 -3.74 19.14
CA ASP A 640 53.98 -2.79 19.97
C ASP A 640 55.45 -3.15 20.02
#